data_2ef9eab791827a7437a47dcca3eb39c0
#
_entry.id   2ef9eab791827a7437a47dcca3eb39c0
#
_cell.length_a   1.000
_cell.length_b   1.000
_cell.length_c   1.000
_cell.angle_alpha   90.00
_cell.angle_beta   90.00
_cell.angle_gamma   90.00
#
_symmetry.space_group_name_H-M   'P 1'
#
loop_
_entity.id
_entity.type
_entity.pdbx_description
1 polymer ?
#
loop_
_entity_poly.entity_id
_entity_poly.type
_entity_poly.pdbx_seq_one_letter_code
_entity_poly.pdbx_strand_id
1 'polypeptide(L)'
;MFVYILRTAPFLRIVIPFMAGIIWPLPLLYILPAMLLLIIFYVGSGYIPLWLRFRLELYRGLLLQFLLVCTGSMLFTAKQQYKYHLIKPAPDQVLAGTIMVPVQHSHYGYRTIIELQTKAQLLIYFPPDSAVMAIQEGDRLLFNGQVQPISFSGNPGAFNYREYCATRYIYQQVHLQKGHWQHISMPKNFLLRCRNSCLQIINTYIGGREAGLAAALLIGYRYGLDKEMVNDYMQTGIVHIIAISGMHLALIYGCLIWCLQWLPVPSVKGLLVIVIIWGFTLLTGASASVLRAAVMLTIVTVGKYFLDRDSSTYNQLALSAFLLLCYDPALIRDVGFQLSYLAVLGILILNKPLYHLFLLKYNWQRKLWEATALAIAAQTVTFPLCLYLFGQFPMYFLPANLLAVPLSTFILYGEILLLCIHAHWLGTCLRWLLLLMNNVVAWIGHLPGALISGLQISVYGVIALYICIGGLLAGKRGIIFVLGALCLWSFVTLPRKLQLQQQQVMIVYNQPRHTGIDFIQGQVVQFAGDDSISTEMLQTARAFYEADTGRLKGFEQRGHFICCGNRRLVIVDSALPAGRPTKKFKTDYLLLSHNPRVAIKDLQGFFDVGCYIFDASSSRSRIEEWKSECYTLTLRFLSVPDQGAYVVNF
;
A
#
# COMPACT_ATOMS: atom_id res chain seq x y z
N MET A 1 -25.43 14.66 -16.50
CA MET A 1 -24.37 13.65 -16.56
C MET A 1 -24.61 12.51 -15.52
N PHE A 2 -24.66 12.78 -14.24
CA PHE A 2 -24.78 11.75 -13.19
C PHE A 2 -26.04 10.85 -13.35
N VAL A 3 -27.21 11.41 -13.59
CA VAL A 3 -28.46 10.65 -13.82
C VAL A 3 -28.38 9.76 -15.06
N TYR A 4 -27.69 10.24 -16.12
CA TYR A 4 -27.47 9.45 -17.32
C TYR A 4 -26.55 8.25 -17.03
N ILE A 5 -25.45 8.44 -16.29
CA ILE A 5 -24.53 7.38 -15.88
C ILE A 5 -25.27 6.32 -15.05
N LEU A 6 -26.11 6.74 -14.09
CA LEU A 6 -26.90 5.82 -13.27
C LEU A 6 -27.93 5.01 -14.06
N ARG A 7 -28.43 5.55 -15.17
CA ARG A 7 -29.36 4.83 -16.07
C ARG A 7 -28.62 3.82 -16.96
N THR A 8 -27.44 4.17 -17.43
CA THR A 8 -26.64 3.34 -18.35
C THR A 8 -25.74 2.32 -17.64
N ALA A 9 -25.57 2.46 -16.32
CA ALA A 9 -24.72 1.59 -15.51
C ALA A 9 -25.47 1.05 -14.27
N PRO A 10 -26.39 0.08 -14.42
CA PRO A 10 -27.18 -0.48 -13.33
C PRO A 10 -26.32 -1.10 -12.22
N PHE A 11 -25.18 -1.71 -12.56
CA PHE A 11 -24.26 -2.26 -11.56
C PHE A 11 -23.63 -1.20 -10.64
N LEU A 12 -23.61 0.07 -11.03
CA LEU A 12 -23.16 1.14 -10.15
C LEU A 12 -24.04 1.30 -8.91
N ARG A 13 -25.36 1.06 -9.07
CA ARG A 13 -26.32 1.07 -7.96
C ARG A 13 -26.18 -0.12 -7.02
N ILE A 14 -25.55 -1.19 -7.48
CA ILE A 14 -25.31 -2.42 -6.72
C ILE A 14 -23.98 -2.31 -5.98
N VAL A 15 -22.91 -1.89 -6.67
CA VAL A 15 -21.55 -1.90 -6.11
C VAL A 15 -21.35 -0.85 -5.02
N ILE A 16 -21.97 0.33 -5.12
CA ILE A 16 -21.80 1.40 -4.12
C ILE A 16 -22.27 0.95 -2.73
N PRO A 17 -23.52 0.49 -2.52
CA PRO A 17 -23.95 0.02 -1.19
C PRO A 17 -23.18 -1.22 -0.73
N PHE A 18 -22.84 -2.11 -1.65
CA PHE A 18 -22.00 -3.27 -1.33
C PHE A 18 -20.63 -2.87 -0.79
N MET A 19 -19.96 -1.90 -1.44
CA MET A 19 -18.69 -1.32 -0.96
C MET A 19 -18.86 -0.64 0.40
N ALA A 20 -19.95 0.09 0.62
CA ALA A 20 -20.24 0.71 1.91
C ALA A 20 -20.30 -0.34 3.04
N GLY A 21 -20.92 -1.49 2.79
CA GLY A 21 -20.96 -2.60 3.75
C GLY A 21 -19.59 -3.21 4.05
N ILE A 22 -18.69 -3.24 3.08
CA ILE A 22 -17.30 -3.72 3.28
C ILE A 22 -16.48 -2.69 4.07
N ILE A 23 -16.67 -1.39 3.81
CA ILE A 23 -15.91 -0.30 4.46
C ILE A 23 -16.33 -0.15 5.94
N TRP A 24 -17.63 -0.25 6.21
CA TRP A 24 -18.21 -0.15 7.55
C TRP A 24 -18.87 -1.49 7.95
N PRO A 25 -18.05 -2.50 8.32
CA PRO A 25 -18.58 -3.81 8.63
C PRO A 25 -19.43 -3.77 9.90
N LEU A 26 -20.65 -4.26 9.80
CA LEU A 26 -21.55 -4.44 10.91
C LEU A 26 -21.27 -5.76 11.64
N PRO A 27 -21.55 -5.88 12.94
CA PRO A 27 -21.39 -7.15 13.66
C PRO A 27 -22.34 -8.23 13.11
N LEU A 28 -21.81 -9.44 12.87
CA LEU A 28 -22.58 -10.56 12.30
C LEU A 28 -23.86 -10.89 13.09
N LEU A 29 -23.83 -10.69 14.40
CA LEU A 29 -24.98 -10.91 15.29
C LEU A 29 -26.23 -10.13 14.86
N TYR A 30 -26.05 -8.91 14.33
CA TYR A 30 -27.14 -8.06 13.87
C TYR A 30 -27.46 -8.23 12.38
N ILE A 31 -26.47 -8.64 11.58
CA ILE A 31 -26.64 -8.76 10.13
C ILE A 31 -27.58 -9.90 9.76
N LEU A 32 -27.39 -11.10 10.33
CA LEU A 32 -28.17 -12.29 9.97
C LEU A 32 -29.68 -12.11 10.21
N PRO A 33 -30.15 -11.70 11.40
CA PRO A 33 -31.58 -11.49 11.63
C PRO A 33 -32.11 -10.31 10.79
N ALA A 34 -31.32 -9.23 10.61
CA ALA A 34 -31.73 -8.11 9.76
C ALA A 34 -31.89 -8.56 8.29
N MET A 35 -30.97 -9.33 7.73
CA MET A 35 -31.07 -9.86 6.38
C MET A 35 -32.30 -10.75 6.21
N LEU A 36 -32.57 -11.64 7.18
CA LEU A 36 -33.74 -12.51 7.12
C LEU A 36 -35.03 -11.69 7.09
N LEU A 37 -35.18 -10.72 7.99
CA LEU A 37 -36.35 -9.83 8.01
C LEU A 37 -36.50 -9.03 6.72
N LEU A 38 -35.39 -8.51 6.18
CA LEU A 38 -35.38 -7.75 4.92
C LEU A 38 -35.76 -8.61 3.73
N ILE A 39 -35.29 -9.86 3.66
CA ILE A 39 -35.65 -10.82 2.61
C ILE A 39 -37.14 -11.18 2.70
N ILE A 40 -37.63 -11.50 3.90
CA ILE A 40 -39.04 -11.80 4.14
C ILE A 40 -39.92 -10.62 3.70
N PHE A 41 -39.56 -9.40 4.10
CA PHE A 41 -40.31 -8.20 3.72
C PHE A 41 -40.24 -7.95 2.20
N TYR A 42 -39.07 -8.11 1.58
CA TYR A 42 -38.89 -7.92 0.13
C TYR A 42 -39.71 -8.91 -0.68
N VAL A 43 -39.66 -10.21 -0.32
CA VAL A 43 -40.44 -11.27 -0.96
C VAL A 43 -41.94 -11.06 -0.70
N GLY A 44 -42.34 -10.82 0.57
CA GLY A 44 -43.72 -10.54 0.96
C GLY A 44 -44.34 -9.33 0.22
N SER A 45 -43.54 -8.29 -0.02
CA SER A 45 -43.94 -7.12 -0.81
C SER A 45 -44.29 -7.44 -2.27
N GLY A 46 -43.89 -8.62 -2.80
CA GLY A 46 -44.24 -9.12 -4.13
C GLY A 46 -45.71 -9.58 -4.24
N TYR A 47 -46.33 -9.96 -3.12
CA TYR A 47 -47.72 -10.44 -3.05
C TYR A 47 -48.73 -9.33 -2.77
N ILE A 48 -48.24 -8.07 -2.56
CA ILE A 48 -49.12 -6.91 -2.32
C ILE A 48 -49.76 -6.43 -3.63
N PRO A 49 -51.03 -5.90 -3.61
CA PRO A 49 -51.70 -5.37 -4.78
C PRO A 49 -50.88 -4.32 -5.54
N LEU A 50 -51.00 -4.28 -6.86
CA LEU A 50 -50.18 -3.44 -7.75
C LEU A 50 -50.15 -1.97 -7.39
N TRP A 51 -51.31 -1.41 -6.96
CA TRP A 51 -51.39 0.02 -6.60
C TRP A 51 -50.57 0.37 -5.33
N LEU A 52 -50.56 -0.52 -4.34
CA LEU A 52 -49.77 -0.36 -3.14
C LEU A 52 -48.27 -0.63 -3.40
N ARG A 53 -48.00 -1.61 -4.27
CA ARG A 53 -46.67 -1.95 -4.72
C ARG A 53 -45.98 -0.76 -5.38
N PHE A 54 -46.67 0.02 -6.20
CA PHE A 54 -46.14 1.22 -6.84
C PHE A 54 -45.77 2.30 -5.83
N ARG A 55 -46.59 2.50 -4.79
CA ARG A 55 -46.27 3.43 -3.69
C ARG A 55 -45.09 2.98 -2.85
N LEU A 56 -44.85 1.67 -2.73
CA LEU A 56 -43.78 1.09 -1.95
C LEU A 56 -42.49 0.87 -2.75
N GLU A 57 -42.45 1.21 -4.03
CA GLU A 57 -41.31 0.94 -4.90
C GLU A 57 -40.02 1.64 -4.42
N LEU A 58 -40.13 2.87 -3.91
CA LEU A 58 -39.00 3.58 -3.29
C LEU A 58 -38.45 2.82 -2.07
N TYR A 59 -39.33 2.35 -1.19
CA TYR A 59 -38.92 1.61 0.01
C TYR A 59 -38.32 0.26 -0.33
N ARG A 60 -38.83 -0.42 -1.36
CA ARG A 60 -38.25 -1.65 -1.88
C ARG A 60 -36.85 -1.42 -2.45
N GLY A 61 -36.64 -0.32 -3.16
CA GLY A 61 -35.33 0.09 -3.64
C GLY A 61 -34.34 0.34 -2.50
N LEU A 62 -34.75 1.11 -1.47
CA LEU A 62 -33.92 1.36 -0.29
C LEU A 62 -33.62 0.09 0.50
N LEU A 63 -34.60 -0.81 0.62
CA LEU A 63 -34.44 -2.11 1.25
C LEU A 63 -33.38 -2.97 0.53
N LEU A 64 -33.43 -3.01 -0.81
CA LEU A 64 -32.42 -3.70 -1.61
C LEU A 64 -31.03 -3.11 -1.42
N GLN A 65 -30.91 -1.77 -1.35
CA GLN A 65 -29.63 -1.10 -1.06
C GLN A 65 -29.09 -1.52 0.32
N PHE A 66 -29.97 -1.54 1.33
CA PHE A 66 -29.57 -1.96 2.68
C PHE A 66 -29.19 -3.45 2.74
N LEU A 67 -29.89 -4.30 2.02
CA LEU A 67 -29.55 -5.72 1.88
C LEU A 67 -28.13 -5.90 1.27
N LEU A 68 -27.79 -5.08 0.27
CA LEU A 68 -26.46 -5.10 -0.34
C LEU A 68 -25.38 -4.63 0.64
N VAL A 69 -25.65 -3.63 1.49
CA VAL A 69 -24.75 -3.23 2.58
C VAL A 69 -24.53 -4.41 3.55
N CYS A 70 -25.59 -5.07 3.98
CA CYS A 70 -25.49 -6.23 4.85
C CYS A 70 -24.70 -7.39 4.22
N THR A 71 -24.91 -7.64 2.93
CA THR A 71 -24.21 -8.71 2.19
C THR A 71 -22.71 -8.40 2.08
N GLY A 72 -22.34 -7.17 1.75
CA GLY A 72 -20.94 -6.74 1.71
C GLY A 72 -20.25 -6.87 3.08
N SER A 73 -20.93 -6.44 4.13
CA SER A 73 -20.44 -6.56 5.51
C SER A 73 -20.26 -8.02 5.94
N MET A 74 -21.25 -8.87 5.66
CA MET A 74 -21.20 -10.30 5.96
C MET A 74 -20.04 -10.99 5.24
N LEU A 75 -19.86 -10.71 3.96
CA LEU A 75 -18.80 -11.33 3.15
C LEU A 75 -17.41 -10.92 3.68
N PHE A 76 -17.22 -9.64 4.04
CA PHE A 76 -15.96 -9.15 4.59
C PHE A 76 -15.65 -9.82 5.94
N THR A 77 -16.60 -9.81 6.88
CA THR A 77 -16.40 -10.39 8.21
C THR A 77 -16.19 -11.90 8.16
N ALA A 78 -16.97 -12.62 7.35
CA ALA A 78 -16.81 -14.07 7.16
C ALA A 78 -15.42 -14.41 6.59
N LYS A 79 -14.97 -13.67 5.56
CA LYS A 79 -13.66 -13.92 4.96
C LYS A 79 -12.50 -13.54 5.88
N GLN A 80 -12.65 -12.47 6.64
CA GLN A 80 -11.67 -12.08 7.65
C GLN A 80 -11.56 -13.14 8.75
N GLN A 81 -12.67 -13.63 9.27
CA GLN A 81 -12.67 -14.70 10.28
C GLN A 81 -12.07 -16.02 9.73
N TYR A 82 -12.40 -16.39 8.49
CA TYR A 82 -11.85 -17.58 7.85
C TYR A 82 -10.34 -17.51 7.66
N LYS A 83 -9.79 -16.33 7.33
CA LYS A 83 -8.34 -16.15 7.12
C LYS A 83 -7.57 -15.71 8.38
N TYR A 84 -8.28 -15.30 9.43
CA TYR A 84 -7.68 -14.89 10.69
C TYR A 84 -7.36 -16.11 11.55
N HIS A 85 -6.29 -16.82 11.22
CA HIS A 85 -5.78 -17.92 12.04
C HIS A 85 -4.48 -17.49 12.72
N LEU A 86 -4.58 -17.14 13.99
CA LEU A 86 -3.40 -16.96 14.84
C LEU A 86 -2.85 -18.32 15.21
N ILE A 87 -1.61 -18.56 14.88
CA ILE A 87 -0.89 -19.77 15.21
C ILE A 87 -0.29 -19.57 16.59
N LYS A 88 -0.56 -20.49 17.49
CA LYS A 88 0.08 -20.62 18.79
C LYS A 88 0.80 -21.97 18.82
N PRO A 89 2.01 -22.06 18.23
CA PRO A 89 2.75 -23.31 18.26
C PRO A 89 3.12 -23.66 19.69
N ALA A 90 3.14 -24.97 20.00
CA ALA A 90 3.74 -25.43 21.22
C ALA A 90 5.24 -25.08 21.23
N PRO A 91 5.86 -24.92 22.42
CA PRO A 91 7.31 -24.79 22.51
C PRO A 91 7.98 -25.93 21.75
N ASP A 92 8.99 -25.62 20.92
CA ASP A 92 9.77 -26.57 20.12
C ASP A 92 9.01 -27.30 18.98
N GLN A 93 7.81 -26.88 18.65
CA GLN A 93 7.08 -27.44 17.50
C GLN A 93 7.73 -27.04 16.18
N VAL A 94 8.08 -28.05 15.37
CA VAL A 94 8.52 -27.84 13.98
C VAL A 94 7.31 -27.51 13.11
N LEU A 95 7.36 -26.36 12.45
CA LEU A 95 6.36 -25.93 11.50
C LEU A 95 6.82 -26.21 10.07
N ALA A 96 5.86 -26.50 9.19
CA ALA A 96 6.10 -26.74 7.78
C ALA A 96 5.25 -25.79 6.93
N GLY A 97 5.86 -25.12 5.97
CA GLY A 97 5.15 -24.21 5.05
C GLY A 97 5.74 -24.19 3.65
N THR A 98 4.95 -23.77 2.68
CA THR A 98 5.36 -23.58 1.29
C THR A 98 5.72 -22.13 1.06
N ILE A 99 6.83 -21.87 0.38
CA ILE A 99 7.31 -20.54 0.06
C ILE A 99 6.46 -19.94 -1.05
N MET A 100 5.80 -18.83 -0.75
CA MET A 100 4.88 -18.14 -1.67
C MET A 100 5.55 -17.03 -2.46
N VAL A 101 6.63 -16.47 -1.93
CA VAL A 101 7.30 -15.30 -2.50
C VAL A 101 8.80 -15.56 -2.50
N PRO A 102 9.53 -15.21 -3.57
CA PRO A 102 10.97 -15.31 -3.57
C PRO A 102 11.61 -14.58 -2.40
N VAL A 103 12.75 -15.10 -1.94
CA VAL A 103 13.51 -14.49 -0.86
C VAL A 103 13.99 -13.10 -1.27
N GLN A 104 13.78 -12.12 -0.40
CA GLN A 104 14.16 -10.73 -0.60
C GLN A 104 15.17 -10.27 0.44
N HIS A 105 16.06 -9.36 0.04
CA HIS A 105 16.91 -8.65 0.98
C HIS A 105 16.08 -7.76 1.93
N SER A 106 16.43 -7.80 3.20
CA SER A 106 15.87 -6.96 4.27
C SER A 106 17.00 -6.30 5.04
N HIS A 107 16.71 -5.27 5.85
CA HIS A 107 17.71 -4.61 6.70
C HIS A 107 18.47 -5.57 7.64
N TYR A 108 17.84 -6.67 8.04
CA TYR A 108 18.38 -7.65 9.00
C TYR A 108 18.75 -9.01 8.38
N GLY A 109 18.87 -9.08 7.05
CA GLY A 109 19.16 -10.32 6.33
C GLY A 109 18.19 -10.55 5.18
N TYR A 110 17.43 -11.63 5.22
CA TYR A 110 16.49 -12.00 4.17
C TYR A 110 15.09 -12.19 4.70
N ARG A 111 14.08 -12.00 3.87
CA ARG A 111 12.68 -12.26 4.22
C ARG A 111 11.92 -12.95 3.11
N THR A 112 10.93 -13.74 3.49
CA THR A 112 9.96 -14.36 2.58
C THR A 112 8.60 -14.51 3.25
N ILE A 113 7.58 -14.87 2.47
CA ILE A 113 6.25 -15.20 2.96
C ILE A 113 6.01 -16.68 2.68
N ILE A 114 5.58 -17.40 3.69
CA ILE A 114 5.22 -18.82 3.59
C ILE A 114 3.74 -19.02 3.89
N GLU A 115 3.16 -20.04 3.26
CA GLU A 115 1.82 -20.53 3.56
C GLU A 115 1.93 -21.88 4.27
N LEU A 116 1.36 -21.96 5.47
CA LEU A 116 1.30 -23.21 6.23
C LEU A 116 0.18 -24.12 5.70
N GLN A 117 0.18 -25.39 6.14
CA GLN A 117 -0.90 -26.34 5.81
C GLN A 117 -2.29 -25.86 6.25
N THR A 118 -2.36 -25.05 7.30
CA THR A 118 -3.57 -24.38 7.80
C THR A 118 -4.04 -23.22 6.92
N LYS A 119 -3.39 -22.94 5.78
CA LYS A 119 -3.57 -21.75 4.92
C LYS A 119 -3.27 -20.41 5.60
N ALA A 120 -2.71 -20.44 6.81
CA ALA A 120 -2.21 -19.23 7.45
C ALA A 120 -0.90 -18.78 6.80
N GLN A 121 -0.74 -17.47 6.61
CA GLN A 121 0.47 -16.90 6.04
C GLN A 121 1.35 -16.32 7.15
N LEU A 122 2.64 -16.60 7.08
CA LEU A 122 3.66 -16.11 7.99
C LEU A 122 4.74 -15.35 7.24
N LEU A 123 5.19 -14.25 7.83
CA LEU A 123 6.38 -13.51 7.37
C LEU A 123 7.61 -14.10 8.06
N ILE A 124 8.55 -14.63 7.29
CA ILE A 124 9.77 -15.25 7.79
C ILE A 124 10.96 -14.33 7.55
N TYR A 125 11.74 -14.10 8.58
CA TYR A 125 13.03 -13.43 8.51
C TYR A 125 14.16 -14.42 8.75
N PHE A 126 15.14 -14.42 7.84
CA PHE A 126 16.36 -15.23 7.96
C PHE A 126 17.54 -14.34 8.31
N PRO A 127 18.52 -14.86 9.05
CA PRO A 127 19.79 -14.19 9.22
C PRO A 127 20.55 -14.10 7.86
N PRO A 128 21.55 -13.24 7.73
CA PRO A 128 22.39 -13.18 6.55
C PRO A 128 23.18 -14.51 6.40
N ASP A 129 22.72 -15.37 5.49
CA ASP A 129 23.30 -16.67 5.19
C ASP A 129 23.19 -16.96 3.69
N SER A 130 24.26 -17.46 3.08
CA SER A 130 24.27 -17.82 1.66
C SER A 130 23.34 -18.98 1.33
N ALA A 131 23.06 -19.87 2.27
CA ALA A 131 22.13 -20.99 2.09
C ALA A 131 20.68 -20.51 1.80
N VAL A 132 20.33 -19.32 2.23
CA VAL A 132 19.00 -18.73 1.99
C VAL A 132 18.80 -18.38 0.50
N MET A 133 19.87 -18.12 -0.25
CA MET A 133 19.82 -17.82 -1.68
C MET A 133 19.40 -19.02 -2.54
N ALA A 134 19.57 -20.24 -2.04
CA ALA A 134 19.15 -21.45 -2.74
C ALA A 134 17.65 -21.70 -2.69
N ILE A 135 16.95 -21.01 -1.78
CA ILE A 135 15.51 -21.16 -1.57
C ILE A 135 14.72 -20.51 -2.72
N GLN A 136 13.80 -21.27 -3.30
CA GLN A 136 12.98 -20.82 -4.41
C GLN A 136 11.49 -20.82 -4.06
N GLU A 137 10.71 -20.05 -4.81
CA GLU A 137 9.25 -20.06 -4.72
C GLU A 137 8.71 -21.48 -5.01
N GLY A 138 7.79 -21.96 -4.18
CA GLY A 138 7.22 -23.30 -4.26
C GLY A 138 7.94 -24.36 -3.44
N ASP A 139 9.13 -24.07 -2.91
CA ASP A 139 9.85 -24.99 -2.04
C ASP A 139 9.18 -25.10 -0.67
N ARG A 140 9.45 -26.19 0.04
CA ARG A 140 8.94 -26.40 1.40
C ARG A 140 10.00 -26.03 2.42
N LEU A 141 9.60 -25.24 3.42
CA LEU A 141 10.45 -24.87 4.54
C LEU A 141 9.95 -25.59 5.80
N LEU A 142 10.86 -26.31 6.45
CA LEU A 142 10.69 -26.82 7.82
C LEU A 142 11.46 -25.89 8.76
N PHE A 143 10.85 -25.43 9.82
CA PHE A 143 11.50 -24.51 10.73
C PHE A 143 10.97 -24.62 12.15
N ASN A 144 11.84 -24.28 13.10
CA ASN A 144 11.50 -24.08 14.50
C ASN A 144 11.80 -22.62 14.87
N GLY A 145 10.79 -21.91 15.39
CA GLY A 145 10.95 -20.52 15.76
C GLY A 145 9.72 -19.95 16.46
N GLN A 146 9.93 -18.93 17.26
CA GLN A 146 8.85 -18.26 17.98
C GLN A 146 8.00 -17.43 17.03
N VAL A 147 6.72 -17.77 16.94
CA VAL A 147 5.73 -17.00 16.19
C VAL A 147 5.30 -15.78 17.00
N GLN A 148 5.49 -14.60 16.43
CA GLN A 148 5.20 -13.32 17.09
C GLN A 148 4.26 -12.48 16.20
N PRO A 149 3.43 -11.59 16.78
CA PRO A 149 2.69 -10.63 15.99
C PRO A 149 3.65 -9.71 15.21
N ILE A 150 3.22 -9.20 14.06
CA ILE A 150 4.01 -8.24 13.30
C ILE A 150 4.19 -6.98 14.14
N SER A 151 5.43 -6.55 14.33
CA SER A 151 5.76 -5.36 15.10
C SER A 151 5.26 -4.08 14.41
N PHE A 152 4.83 -3.13 15.21
CA PHE A 152 4.42 -1.81 14.77
C PHE A 152 5.44 -0.79 15.29
N SER A 153 6.03 -0.02 14.39
CA SER A 153 7.00 1.01 14.80
C SER A 153 6.34 2.14 15.58
N GLY A 154 5.12 2.51 15.23
CA GLY A 154 4.38 3.60 15.87
C GLY A 154 5.04 4.97 15.72
N ASN A 155 6.08 5.10 14.89
CA ASN A 155 6.71 6.38 14.63
C ASN A 155 5.74 7.30 13.88
N PRO A 156 5.63 8.57 14.27
CA PRO A 156 4.74 9.53 13.62
C PRO A 156 5.03 9.64 12.13
N GLY A 157 3.98 9.65 11.32
CA GLY A 157 4.09 9.71 9.85
C GLY A 157 4.63 8.44 9.18
N ALA A 158 5.13 7.45 9.94
CA ALA A 158 5.68 6.23 9.37
C ALA A 158 4.61 5.31 8.77
N PHE A 159 4.99 4.59 7.73
CA PHE A 159 4.13 3.61 7.07
C PHE A 159 3.73 2.48 8.03
N ASN A 160 2.43 2.23 8.16
CA ASN A 160 1.92 1.16 9.01
C ASN A 160 2.05 -0.22 8.34
N TYR A 161 3.25 -0.81 8.48
CA TYR A 161 3.57 -2.11 7.90
C TYR A 161 2.68 -3.25 8.44
N ARG A 162 2.27 -3.18 9.71
CA ARG A 162 1.35 -4.15 10.32
C ARG A 162 -0.02 -4.13 9.64
N GLU A 163 -0.57 -2.96 9.39
CA GLU A 163 -1.85 -2.80 8.69
C GLU A 163 -1.74 -3.24 7.22
N TYR A 164 -0.66 -2.86 6.54
CA TYR A 164 -0.36 -3.34 5.19
C TYR A 164 -0.30 -4.86 5.09
N CYS A 165 0.36 -5.54 6.02
CA CYS A 165 0.39 -7.00 6.08
C CYS A 165 -1.00 -7.58 6.38
N ALA A 166 -1.77 -6.94 7.27
CA ALA A 166 -3.13 -7.36 7.61
C ALA A 166 -4.09 -7.30 6.40
N THR A 167 -3.94 -6.33 5.48
CA THR A 167 -4.71 -6.30 4.22
C THR A 167 -4.43 -7.51 3.32
N ARG A 168 -3.28 -8.17 3.52
CA ARG A 168 -2.86 -9.40 2.83
C ARG A 168 -3.06 -10.65 3.67
N TYR A 169 -3.78 -10.53 4.80
CA TYR A 169 -4.02 -11.61 5.76
C TYR A 169 -2.76 -12.18 6.43
N ILE A 170 -1.68 -11.40 6.50
CA ILE A 170 -0.44 -11.75 7.20
C ILE A 170 -0.45 -11.03 8.55
N TYR A 171 -0.55 -11.77 9.64
CA TYR A 171 -0.68 -11.19 10.98
C TYR A 171 0.52 -11.47 11.88
N GLN A 172 1.32 -12.48 11.55
CA GLN A 172 2.40 -12.98 12.38
C GLN A 172 3.71 -13.09 11.61
N GLN A 173 4.80 -13.03 12.33
CA GLN A 173 6.16 -13.14 11.82
C GLN A 173 7.00 -14.09 12.67
N VAL A 174 8.07 -14.63 12.07
CA VAL A 174 9.05 -15.48 12.73
C VAL A 174 10.44 -15.02 12.36
N HIS A 175 11.32 -14.87 13.34
CA HIS A 175 12.74 -14.63 13.14
C HIS A 175 13.50 -15.93 13.34
N LEU A 176 14.06 -16.48 12.27
CA LEU A 176 14.80 -17.72 12.31
C LEU A 176 16.26 -17.49 12.67
N GLN A 177 16.82 -18.44 13.42
CA GLN A 177 18.26 -18.50 13.71
C GLN A 177 18.95 -19.47 12.77
N LYS A 178 20.26 -19.35 12.61
CA LYS A 178 21.06 -20.32 11.83
C LYS A 178 20.89 -21.72 12.39
N GLY A 179 20.66 -22.70 11.51
CA GLY A 179 20.47 -24.11 11.89
C GLY A 179 19.06 -24.50 12.36
N HIS A 180 18.14 -23.53 12.56
CA HIS A 180 16.76 -23.79 12.98
C HIS A 180 15.77 -23.90 11.82
N TRP A 181 16.26 -24.12 10.61
CA TRP A 181 15.43 -24.30 9.41
C TRP A 181 16.10 -25.25 8.43
N GLN A 182 15.26 -25.94 7.66
CA GLN A 182 15.67 -26.82 6.57
C GLN A 182 14.79 -26.57 5.35
N HIS A 183 15.38 -26.47 4.21
CA HIS A 183 14.69 -26.27 2.94
C HIS A 183 14.64 -27.61 2.18
N ILE A 184 13.47 -27.90 1.62
CA ILE A 184 13.21 -29.08 0.80
C ILE A 184 12.75 -28.57 -0.55
N SER A 185 13.57 -28.84 -1.58
CA SER A 185 13.20 -28.51 -2.95
C SER A 185 12.03 -29.36 -3.41
N MET A 186 10.98 -28.71 -3.93
CA MET A 186 9.78 -29.37 -4.41
C MET A 186 9.62 -29.24 -5.91
N PRO A 187 8.98 -30.22 -6.58
CA PRO A 187 8.66 -30.11 -8.01
C PRO A 187 7.76 -28.92 -8.24
N LYS A 188 8.17 -28.02 -9.12
CA LYS A 188 7.46 -26.76 -9.37
C LYS A 188 6.21 -26.98 -10.20
N ASN A 189 5.16 -26.26 -9.84
CA ASN A 189 3.93 -26.19 -10.59
C ASN A 189 4.18 -25.69 -12.03
N PHE A 190 3.29 -26.02 -12.96
CA PHE A 190 3.38 -25.61 -14.36
C PHE A 190 3.59 -24.10 -14.53
N LEU A 191 2.83 -23.25 -13.81
CA LEU A 191 2.96 -21.79 -13.86
C LEU A 191 4.33 -21.30 -13.41
N LEU A 192 4.88 -21.87 -12.33
CA LEU A 192 6.22 -21.53 -11.85
C LEU A 192 7.31 -21.94 -12.86
N ARG A 193 7.14 -23.10 -13.52
CA ARG A 193 8.05 -23.53 -14.59
C ARG A 193 8.01 -22.56 -15.76
N CYS A 194 6.84 -22.18 -16.23
CA CYS A 194 6.69 -21.17 -17.29
C CYS A 194 7.31 -19.83 -16.91
N ARG A 195 7.06 -19.34 -15.67
CA ARG A 195 7.67 -18.10 -15.17
C ARG A 195 9.19 -18.19 -15.15
N ASN A 196 9.74 -19.28 -14.64
CA ASN A 196 11.18 -19.47 -14.57
C ASN A 196 11.81 -19.57 -15.97
N SER A 197 11.15 -20.21 -16.93
CA SER A 197 11.60 -20.23 -18.33
C SER A 197 11.63 -18.83 -18.93
N CYS A 198 10.59 -18.01 -18.71
CA CYS A 198 10.59 -16.62 -19.14
C CYS A 198 11.74 -15.82 -18.52
N LEU A 199 11.95 -15.97 -17.19
CA LEU A 199 13.07 -15.32 -16.50
C LEU A 199 14.43 -15.74 -17.06
N GLN A 200 14.60 -17.02 -17.34
CA GLN A 200 15.84 -17.54 -17.94
C GLN A 200 16.08 -16.93 -19.31
N ILE A 201 15.08 -16.87 -20.19
CA ILE A 201 15.18 -16.25 -21.51
C ILE A 201 15.56 -14.77 -21.38
N ILE A 202 14.83 -14.01 -20.54
CA ILE A 202 15.11 -12.59 -20.31
C ILE A 202 16.55 -12.39 -19.82
N ASN A 203 16.99 -13.16 -18.83
CA ASN A 203 18.34 -13.03 -18.29
C ASN A 203 19.43 -13.42 -19.31
N THR A 204 19.16 -14.42 -20.18
CA THR A 204 20.12 -14.87 -21.19
C THR A 204 20.27 -13.87 -22.34
N TYR A 205 19.17 -13.28 -22.82
CA TYR A 205 19.17 -12.46 -24.03
C TYR A 205 19.26 -10.96 -23.76
N ILE A 206 18.70 -10.46 -22.65
CA ILE A 206 18.76 -9.05 -22.25
C ILE A 206 19.89 -8.84 -21.26
N GLY A 207 19.90 -9.58 -20.14
CA GLY A 207 20.94 -9.52 -19.11
C GLY A 207 21.03 -8.18 -18.39
N GLY A 208 21.97 -8.08 -17.44
CA GLY A 208 22.24 -6.83 -16.71
C GLY A 208 21.10 -6.37 -15.79
N ARG A 209 21.14 -5.10 -15.38
CA ARG A 209 20.09 -4.45 -14.56
C ARG A 209 18.76 -4.36 -15.31
N GLU A 210 18.81 -4.27 -16.64
CA GLU A 210 17.65 -4.12 -17.52
C GLU A 210 16.79 -5.38 -17.55
N ALA A 211 17.36 -6.57 -17.33
CA ALA A 211 16.62 -7.82 -17.24
C ALA A 211 15.60 -7.82 -16.09
N GLY A 212 15.93 -7.17 -14.97
CA GLY A 212 14.98 -6.99 -13.85
C GLY A 212 13.76 -6.17 -14.25
N LEU A 213 13.96 -5.08 -15.00
CA LEU A 213 12.86 -4.24 -15.50
C LEU A 213 12.05 -4.97 -16.57
N ALA A 214 12.69 -5.67 -17.49
CA ALA A 214 12.02 -6.51 -18.49
C ALA A 214 11.14 -7.57 -17.82
N ALA A 215 11.65 -8.28 -16.82
CA ALA A 215 10.89 -9.26 -16.07
C ALA A 215 9.69 -8.62 -15.32
N ALA A 216 9.84 -7.40 -14.82
CA ALA A 216 8.76 -6.69 -14.17
C ALA A 216 7.66 -6.27 -15.17
N LEU A 217 8.04 -5.79 -16.37
CA LEU A 217 7.12 -5.36 -17.43
C LEU A 217 6.34 -6.54 -18.04
N LEU A 218 7.03 -7.67 -18.33
CA LEU A 218 6.41 -8.79 -19.03
C LEU A 218 5.64 -9.73 -18.10
N ILE A 219 6.27 -10.17 -17.00
CA ILE A 219 5.71 -11.21 -16.12
C ILE A 219 5.43 -10.72 -14.68
N GLY A 220 5.55 -9.43 -14.39
CA GLY A 220 5.29 -8.86 -13.06
C GLY A 220 6.30 -9.24 -11.98
N TYR A 221 7.45 -9.77 -12.35
CA TYR A 221 8.49 -10.20 -11.41
C TYR A 221 9.34 -9.01 -10.96
N ARG A 222 9.03 -8.45 -9.79
CA ARG A 222 9.65 -7.22 -9.26
C ARG A 222 10.85 -7.45 -8.35
N TYR A 223 11.18 -8.71 -8.05
CA TYR A 223 12.17 -9.06 -7.04
C TYR A 223 13.62 -8.85 -7.50
N GLY A 224 13.82 -8.69 -8.80
CA GLY A 224 15.13 -8.37 -9.40
C GLY A 224 15.36 -6.89 -9.70
N LEU A 225 14.48 -6.00 -9.23
CA LEU A 225 14.60 -4.56 -9.50
C LEU A 225 15.64 -3.89 -8.59
N ASP A 226 16.43 -3.03 -9.18
CA ASP A 226 17.34 -2.15 -8.46
C ASP A 226 16.56 -1.07 -7.69
N LYS A 227 16.93 -0.83 -6.43
CA LYS A 227 16.28 0.18 -5.59
C LYS A 227 16.44 1.59 -6.12
N GLU A 228 17.60 1.93 -6.66
CA GLU A 228 17.87 3.23 -7.26
C GLU A 228 16.96 3.48 -8.45
N MET A 229 16.86 2.51 -9.36
CA MET A 229 15.92 2.55 -10.48
C MET A 229 14.47 2.76 -10.02
N VAL A 230 14.00 1.99 -9.03
CA VAL A 230 12.64 2.14 -8.49
C VAL A 230 12.41 3.54 -7.93
N ASN A 231 13.41 4.12 -7.27
CA ASN A 231 13.36 5.48 -6.74
C ASN A 231 13.23 6.53 -7.86
N ASP A 232 13.99 6.40 -8.96
CA ASP A 232 13.88 7.31 -10.12
C ASP A 232 12.47 7.27 -10.73
N TYR A 233 11.89 6.06 -10.86
CA TYR A 233 10.51 5.90 -11.34
C TYR A 233 9.46 6.46 -10.37
N MET A 234 9.73 6.44 -9.06
CA MET A 234 8.86 7.09 -8.08
C MET A 234 8.95 8.62 -8.17
N GLN A 235 10.16 9.19 -8.29
CA GLN A 235 10.37 10.63 -8.41
C GLN A 235 9.72 11.22 -9.66
N THR A 236 9.65 10.46 -10.75
CA THR A 236 9.01 10.87 -11.99
C THR A 236 7.52 10.53 -12.07
N GLY A 237 6.96 9.81 -11.08
CA GLY A 237 5.53 9.44 -11.01
C GLY A 237 5.12 8.34 -11.98
N ILE A 238 6.06 7.63 -12.58
CA ILE A 238 5.79 6.55 -13.53
C ILE A 238 6.05 5.14 -12.95
N VAL A 239 6.12 5.02 -11.64
CA VAL A 239 6.28 3.73 -10.94
C VAL A 239 5.21 2.70 -11.35
N HIS A 240 4.04 3.15 -11.80
CA HIS A 240 2.96 2.29 -12.29
C HIS A 240 3.32 1.55 -13.58
N ILE A 241 4.33 1.97 -14.34
CA ILE A 241 4.85 1.26 -15.53
C ILE A 241 5.62 0.01 -15.10
N ILE A 242 6.42 0.06 -14.03
CA ILE A 242 7.12 -1.12 -13.48
C ILE A 242 6.14 -2.22 -13.04
N ALA A 243 4.93 -1.83 -12.68
CA ALA A 243 3.86 -2.78 -12.39
C ALA A 243 3.10 -3.10 -13.66
N ILE A 244 2.87 -4.38 -13.96
CA ILE A 244 1.95 -4.72 -15.05
C ILE A 244 0.62 -4.00 -14.81
N SER A 245 0.26 -3.15 -15.75
CA SER A 245 -0.94 -2.33 -15.69
C SER A 245 -2.06 -2.91 -16.56
N GLY A 246 -3.27 -2.41 -16.34
CA GLY A 246 -4.40 -2.73 -17.23
C GLY A 246 -4.16 -2.36 -18.69
N MET A 247 -3.31 -1.36 -18.96
CA MET A 247 -2.91 -0.97 -20.32
C MET A 247 -2.10 -2.08 -21.00
N HIS A 248 -1.12 -2.68 -20.31
CA HIS A 248 -0.33 -3.81 -20.85
C HIS A 248 -1.24 -4.98 -21.24
N LEU A 249 -2.22 -5.33 -20.40
CA LEU A 249 -3.17 -6.38 -20.71
C LEU A 249 -4.10 -6.01 -21.88
N ALA A 250 -4.49 -4.75 -21.99
CA ALA A 250 -5.28 -4.26 -23.14
C ALA A 250 -4.49 -4.30 -24.46
N LEU A 251 -3.17 -4.03 -24.42
CA LEU A 251 -2.28 -4.15 -25.57
C LEU A 251 -2.15 -5.62 -26.01
N ILE A 252 -1.97 -6.55 -25.06
CA ILE A 252 -1.94 -7.99 -25.33
C ILE A 252 -3.30 -8.44 -25.92
N TYR A 253 -4.42 -7.97 -25.36
CA TYR A 253 -5.74 -8.24 -25.89
C TYR A 253 -5.91 -7.77 -27.33
N GLY A 254 -5.45 -6.54 -27.66
CA GLY A 254 -5.47 -6.03 -29.02
C GLY A 254 -4.65 -6.88 -29.99
N CYS A 255 -3.44 -7.28 -29.58
CA CYS A 255 -2.57 -8.18 -30.33
C CYS A 255 -3.24 -9.55 -30.58
N LEU A 256 -3.85 -10.15 -29.55
CA LEU A 256 -4.57 -11.43 -29.68
C LEU A 256 -5.75 -11.32 -30.65
N ILE A 257 -6.55 -10.25 -30.57
CA ILE A 257 -7.66 -10.03 -31.51
C ILE A 257 -7.17 -9.90 -32.94
N TRP A 258 -6.04 -9.21 -33.15
CA TRP A 258 -5.42 -9.09 -34.46
C TRP A 258 -4.85 -10.42 -34.96
N CYS A 259 -4.14 -11.17 -34.14
CA CYS A 259 -3.62 -12.50 -34.49
C CYS A 259 -4.73 -13.52 -34.80
N LEU A 260 -5.86 -13.43 -34.11
CA LEU A 260 -6.99 -14.36 -34.27
C LEU A 260 -8.07 -13.83 -35.24
N GLN A 261 -7.80 -12.77 -36.02
CA GLN A 261 -8.82 -12.17 -36.89
C GLN A 261 -9.31 -13.10 -38.00
N TRP A 262 -8.46 -14.01 -38.41
CA TRP A 262 -8.75 -15.00 -39.46
C TRP A 262 -9.49 -16.23 -38.96
N LEU A 263 -9.74 -16.36 -37.66
CA LEU A 263 -10.61 -17.43 -37.14
C LEU A 263 -12.09 -17.16 -37.49
N PRO A 264 -12.78 -18.09 -38.22
CA PRO A 264 -14.12 -17.81 -38.72
C PRO A 264 -15.20 -17.90 -37.65
N VAL A 265 -14.95 -18.63 -36.53
CA VAL A 265 -15.96 -18.87 -35.49
C VAL A 265 -15.78 -17.87 -34.32
N PRO A 266 -16.72 -16.90 -34.16
CA PRO A 266 -16.60 -15.86 -33.13
C PRO A 266 -16.48 -16.41 -31.70
N SER A 267 -17.28 -17.43 -31.36
CA SER A 267 -17.29 -18.02 -30.02
C SER A 267 -15.96 -18.69 -29.68
N VAL A 268 -15.32 -19.38 -30.63
CA VAL A 268 -13.99 -20.00 -30.44
C VAL A 268 -12.92 -18.93 -30.25
N LYS A 269 -12.99 -17.86 -31.05
CA LYS A 269 -12.11 -16.70 -30.89
C LYS A 269 -12.24 -16.08 -29.51
N GLY A 270 -13.47 -15.83 -29.06
CA GLY A 270 -13.75 -15.28 -27.74
C GLY A 270 -13.22 -16.17 -26.62
N LEU A 271 -13.43 -17.49 -26.71
CA LEU A 271 -12.94 -18.46 -25.73
C LEU A 271 -11.41 -18.47 -25.65
N LEU A 272 -10.71 -18.51 -26.80
CA LEU A 272 -9.25 -18.50 -26.85
C LEU A 272 -8.69 -17.22 -26.23
N VAL A 273 -9.27 -16.06 -26.55
CA VAL A 273 -8.86 -14.77 -25.99
C VAL A 273 -9.00 -14.80 -24.46
N ILE A 274 -10.12 -15.28 -23.92
CA ILE A 274 -10.35 -15.38 -22.48
C ILE A 274 -9.30 -16.31 -21.84
N VAL A 275 -9.08 -17.50 -22.39
CA VAL A 275 -8.13 -18.48 -21.84
C VAL A 275 -6.71 -17.90 -21.80
N ILE A 276 -6.26 -17.24 -22.88
CA ILE A 276 -4.91 -16.67 -22.93
C ILE A 276 -4.77 -15.49 -21.94
N ILE A 277 -5.77 -14.60 -21.83
CA ILE A 277 -5.75 -13.49 -20.88
C ILE A 277 -5.70 -13.99 -19.44
N TRP A 278 -6.48 -15.00 -19.08
CA TRP A 278 -6.44 -15.58 -17.74
C TRP A 278 -5.15 -16.36 -17.48
N GLY A 279 -4.63 -17.09 -18.47
CA GLY A 279 -3.32 -17.72 -18.40
C GLY A 279 -2.20 -16.70 -18.12
N PHE A 280 -2.20 -15.59 -18.86
CA PHE A 280 -1.26 -14.48 -18.62
C PHE A 280 -1.47 -13.84 -17.24
N THR A 281 -2.71 -13.60 -16.83
CA THR A 281 -3.04 -13.05 -15.51
C THR A 281 -2.50 -13.92 -14.37
N LEU A 282 -2.64 -15.24 -14.47
CA LEU A 282 -2.10 -16.17 -13.48
C LEU A 282 -0.57 -16.22 -13.50
N LEU A 283 0.03 -16.20 -14.70
CA LEU A 283 1.49 -16.16 -14.87
C LEU A 283 2.11 -14.93 -14.19
N THR A 284 1.44 -13.79 -14.28
CA THR A 284 1.90 -12.51 -13.70
C THR A 284 1.60 -12.33 -12.21
N GLY A 285 1.04 -13.35 -11.55
CA GLY A 285 0.75 -13.34 -10.12
C GLY A 285 -0.54 -12.61 -9.73
N ALA A 286 -1.45 -12.37 -10.69
CA ALA A 286 -2.82 -11.90 -10.47
C ALA A 286 -2.93 -10.65 -9.57
N SER A 287 -2.08 -9.64 -9.80
CA SER A 287 -2.18 -8.37 -9.05
C SER A 287 -3.54 -7.70 -9.25
N ALA A 288 -3.99 -6.88 -8.29
CA ALA A 288 -5.32 -6.24 -8.31
C ALA A 288 -5.61 -5.47 -9.61
N SER A 289 -4.60 -4.77 -10.16
CA SER A 289 -4.73 -4.04 -11.43
C SER A 289 -4.90 -4.97 -12.64
N VAL A 290 -4.15 -6.08 -12.68
CA VAL A 290 -4.24 -7.08 -13.76
C VAL A 290 -5.57 -7.84 -13.68
N LEU A 291 -5.99 -8.26 -12.47
CA LEU A 291 -7.29 -8.90 -12.25
C LEU A 291 -8.45 -8.03 -12.73
N ARG A 292 -8.43 -6.73 -12.40
CA ARG A 292 -9.45 -5.80 -12.89
C ARG A 292 -9.50 -5.77 -14.42
N ALA A 293 -8.35 -5.63 -15.07
CA ALA A 293 -8.28 -5.59 -16.52
C ALA A 293 -8.74 -6.92 -17.15
N ALA A 294 -8.34 -8.06 -16.58
CA ALA A 294 -8.75 -9.37 -17.05
C ALA A 294 -10.28 -9.56 -16.97
N VAL A 295 -10.89 -9.19 -15.84
CA VAL A 295 -12.36 -9.26 -15.66
C VAL A 295 -13.07 -8.32 -16.64
N MET A 296 -12.61 -7.07 -16.78
CA MET A 296 -13.21 -6.13 -17.73
C MET A 296 -13.11 -6.63 -19.18
N LEU A 297 -11.93 -7.10 -19.60
CA LEU A 297 -11.72 -7.63 -20.94
C LEU A 297 -12.55 -8.92 -21.16
N THR A 298 -12.73 -9.74 -20.13
CA THR A 298 -13.64 -10.90 -20.19
C THR A 298 -15.07 -10.44 -20.42
N ILE A 299 -15.57 -9.44 -19.69
CA ILE A 299 -16.91 -8.88 -19.86
C ILE A 299 -17.12 -8.36 -21.30
N VAL A 300 -16.12 -7.59 -21.82
CA VAL A 300 -16.14 -7.10 -23.20
C VAL A 300 -16.17 -8.25 -24.21
N THR A 301 -15.32 -9.25 -24.00
CA THR A 301 -15.21 -10.41 -24.89
C THR A 301 -16.49 -11.24 -24.90
N VAL A 302 -17.08 -11.50 -23.73
CA VAL A 302 -18.36 -12.20 -23.61
C VAL A 302 -19.48 -11.40 -24.26
N GLY A 303 -19.55 -10.10 -24.01
CA GLY A 303 -20.54 -9.22 -24.66
C GLY A 303 -20.45 -9.30 -26.17
N LYS A 304 -19.24 -9.15 -26.73
CA LYS A 304 -19.01 -9.08 -28.17
C LYS A 304 -19.16 -10.42 -28.92
N TYR A 305 -18.63 -11.50 -28.37
CA TYR A 305 -18.49 -12.77 -29.08
C TYR A 305 -19.54 -13.84 -28.72
N PHE A 306 -20.26 -13.66 -27.59
CA PHE A 306 -21.26 -14.65 -27.15
C PHE A 306 -22.67 -14.07 -27.01
N LEU A 307 -22.81 -12.78 -26.67
CA LEU A 307 -24.11 -12.16 -26.41
C LEU A 307 -24.56 -11.17 -27.49
N ASP A 308 -23.65 -10.78 -28.38
CA ASP A 308 -23.82 -9.72 -29.39
C ASP A 308 -24.40 -8.42 -28.77
N ARG A 309 -23.87 -8.02 -27.61
CA ARG A 309 -24.31 -6.85 -26.85
C ARG A 309 -23.14 -6.04 -26.37
N ASP A 310 -23.21 -4.74 -26.64
CA ASP A 310 -22.29 -3.76 -26.05
C ASP A 310 -22.86 -3.23 -24.74
N SER A 311 -22.05 -3.23 -23.69
CA SER A 311 -22.39 -2.59 -22.42
C SER A 311 -21.57 -1.32 -22.23
N SER A 312 -22.14 -0.33 -21.52
CA SER A 312 -21.41 0.90 -21.22
C SER A 312 -20.15 0.60 -20.39
N THR A 313 -19.05 1.31 -20.67
CA THR A 313 -17.79 1.12 -19.93
C THR A 313 -17.94 1.39 -18.44
N TYR A 314 -18.83 2.31 -18.04
CA TYR A 314 -19.19 2.52 -16.64
C TYR A 314 -19.81 1.28 -15.99
N ASN A 315 -20.67 0.57 -16.71
CA ASN A 315 -21.29 -0.65 -16.22
C ASN A 315 -20.28 -1.80 -16.13
N GLN A 316 -19.38 -1.92 -17.12
CA GLN A 316 -18.28 -2.90 -17.10
C GLN A 316 -17.35 -2.65 -15.89
N LEU A 317 -17.01 -1.37 -15.62
CA LEU A 317 -16.19 -0.98 -14.48
C LEU A 317 -16.86 -1.34 -13.15
N ALA A 318 -18.15 -1.02 -13.00
CA ALA A 318 -18.92 -1.32 -11.80
C ALA A 318 -19.09 -2.84 -11.58
N LEU A 319 -19.40 -3.60 -12.65
CA LEU A 319 -19.52 -5.05 -12.61
C LEU A 319 -18.19 -5.71 -12.23
N SER A 320 -17.07 -5.24 -12.81
CA SER A 320 -15.75 -5.78 -12.47
C SER A 320 -15.38 -5.52 -11.01
N ALA A 321 -15.70 -4.34 -10.47
CA ALA A 321 -15.50 -4.03 -9.06
C ALA A 321 -16.35 -4.95 -8.17
N PHE A 322 -17.61 -5.13 -8.49
CA PHE A 322 -18.52 -6.01 -7.75
C PHE A 322 -18.00 -7.46 -7.73
N LEU A 323 -17.63 -8.03 -8.88
CA LEU A 323 -17.11 -9.40 -8.98
C LEU A 323 -15.81 -9.59 -8.20
N LEU A 324 -14.87 -8.65 -8.30
CA LEU A 324 -13.61 -8.73 -7.56
C LEU A 324 -13.80 -8.58 -6.06
N LEU A 325 -14.71 -7.72 -5.62
CA LEU A 325 -15.02 -7.57 -4.19
C LEU A 325 -15.83 -8.76 -3.64
N CYS A 326 -16.60 -9.46 -4.46
CA CYS A 326 -17.18 -10.75 -4.09
C CYS A 326 -16.10 -11.83 -3.95
N TYR A 327 -15.08 -11.81 -4.82
CA TYR A 327 -13.94 -12.73 -4.72
C TYR A 327 -13.09 -12.44 -3.50
N ASP A 328 -12.67 -11.18 -3.32
CA ASP A 328 -11.91 -10.75 -2.15
C ASP A 328 -12.28 -9.33 -1.68
N PRO A 329 -13.09 -9.21 -0.62
CA PRO A 329 -13.47 -7.90 -0.07
C PRO A 329 -12.31 -7.04 0.41
N ALA A 330 -11.15 -7.65 0.81
CA ALA A 330 -9.99 -6.92 1.26
C ALA A 330 -9.35 -6.07 0.15
N LEU A 331 -9.60 -6.39 -1.13
CA LEU A 331 -9.13 -5.60 -2.26
C LEU A 331 -9.56 -4.12 -2.19
N ILE A 332 -10.68 -3.80 -1.51
CA ILE A 332 -11.10 -2.40 -1.33
C ILE A 332 -10.06 -1.57 -0.57
N ARG A 333 -9.23 -2.20 0.28
CA ARG A 333 -8.14 -1.57 1.03
C ARG A 333 -6.79 -1.61 0.29
N ASP A 334 -6.72 -2.34 -0.82
CA ASP A 334 -5.51 -2.39 -1.65
C ASP A 334 -5.35 -1.10 -2.45
N VAL A 335 -4.21 -0.45 -2.28
CA VAL A 335 -3.89 0.83 -2.95
C VAL A 335 -3.90 0.69 -4.47
N GLY A 336 -3.38 -0.44 -4.98
CA GLY A 336 -3.38 -0.72 -6.42
C GLY A 336 -4.79 -0.87 -6.98
N PHE A 337 -5.71 -1.48 -6.24
CA PHE A 337 -7.12 -1.56 -6.59
C PHE A 337 -7.74 -0.16 -6.66
N GLN A 338 -7.61 0.63 -5.58
CA GLN A 338 -8.19 1.97 -5.48
C GLN A 338 -7.70 2.89 -6.61
N LEU A 339 -6.39 3.03 -6.77
CA LEU A 339 -5.80 3.90 -7.79
C LEU A 339 -6.16 3.44 -9.21
N SER A 340 -6.23 2.13 -9.44
CA SER A 340 -6.56 1.59 -10.75
C SER A 340 -8.02 1.89 -11.16
N TYR A 341 -8.98 1.77 -10.24
CA TYR A 341 -10.39 2.13 -10.52
C TYR A 341 -10.57 3.64 -10.67
N LEU A 342 -9.93 4.44 -9.82
CA LEU A 342 -9.99 5.90 -9.90
C LEU A 342 -9.37 6.42 -11.19
N ALA A 343 -8.25 5.86 -11.66
CA ALA A 343 -7.63 6.26 -12.92
C ALA A 343 -8.58 6.03 -14.10
N VAL A 344 -9.20 4.84 -14.21
CA VAL A 344 -10.16 4.56 -15.28
C VAL A 344 -11.39 5.44 -15.17
N LEU A 345 -11.91 5.66 -13.96
CA LEU A 345 -13.04 6.58 -13.75
C LEU A 345 -12.69 8.00 -14.18
N GLY A 346 -11.47 8.47 -13.86
CA GLY A 346 -10.95 9.78 -14.29
C GLY A 346 -10.91 9.89 -15.82
N ILE A 347 -10.39 8.87 -16.49
CA ILE A 347 -10.36 8.82 -17.96
C ILE A 347 -11.78 8.88 -18.53
N LEU A 348 -12.71 8.09 -18.01
CA LEU A 348 -14.09 8.05 -18.51
C LEU A 348 -14.83 9.39 -18.35
N ILE A 349 -14.57 10.12 -17.27
CA ILE A 349 -15.25 11.37 -16.96
C ILE A 349 -14.58 12.56 -17.66
N LEU A 350 -13.24 12.63 -17.62
CA LEU A 350 -12.47 13.83 -17.95
C LEU A 350 -11.85 13.82 -19.35
N ASN A 351 -11.58 12.65 -19.94
CA ASN A 351 -10.83 12.60 -21.21
C ASN A 351 -11.55 13.35 -22.35
N LYS A 352 -12.86 13.12 -22.52
CA LYS A 352 -13.62 13.83 -23.57
C LYS A 352 -13.63 15.34 -23.39
N PRO A 353 -14.00 15.91 -22.22
CA PRO A 353 -13.92 17.34 -21.99
C PRO A 353 -12.53 17.93 -22.23
N LEU A 354 -11.47 17.26 -21.73
CA LEU A 354 -10.09 17.72 -21.91
C LEU A 354 -9.66 17.68 -23.38
N TYR A 355 -9.97 16.60 -24.09
CA TYR A 355 -9.61 16.45 -25.49
C TYR A 355 -10.18 17.59 -26.36
N HIS A 356 -11.41 18.01 -26.10
CA HIS A 356 -12.10 19.06 -26.85
C HIS A 356 -11.72 20.50 -26.43
N LEU A 357 -10.82 20.69 -25.47
CA LEU A 357 -10.33 22.02 -25.09
C LEU A 357 -9.54 22.69 -26.21
N PHE A 358 -8.82 21.90 -27.01
CA PHE A 358 -8.01 22.44 -28.11
C PHE A 358 -8.39 21.79 -29.44
N LEU A 359 -8.68 22.64 -30.41
CA LEU A 359 -8.91 22.23 -31.80
C LEU A 359 -7.58 22.31 -32.56
N LEU A 360 -6.85 21.21 -32.61
CA LEU A 360 -5.52 21.14 -33.21
C LEU A 360 -5.62 20.75 -34.67
N LYS A 361 -4.80 21.42 -35.51
CA LYS A 361 -4.82 21.28 -36.99
C LYS A 361 -4.12 19.99 -37.45
N TYR A 362 -2.95 19.66 -36.88
CA TYR A 362 -2.11 18.57 -37.37
C TYR A 362 -2.36 17.26 -36.61
N ASN A 363 -2.29 16.14 -37.31
CA ASN A 363 -2.56 14.79 -36.71
C ASN A 363 -1.58 14.44 -35.60
N TRP A 364 -0.30 14.81 -35.71
CA TRP A 364 0.67 14.55 -34.65
C TRP A 364 0.36 15.32 -33.36
N GLN A 365 -0.09 16.59 -33.50
CA GLN A 365 -0.51 17.41 -32.36
C GLN A 365 -1.75 16.81 -31.69
N ARG A 366 -2.73 16.29 -32.47
CA ARG A 366 -3.92 15.63 -31.94
C ARG A 366 -3.57 14.39 -31.14
N LYS A 367 -2.67 13.54 -31.66
CA LYS A 367 -2.20 12.34 -30.94
C LYS A 367 -1.44 12.69 -29.66
N LEU A 368 -0.57 13.70 -29.71
CA LEU A 368 0.15 14.18 -28.53
C LEU A 368 -0.81 14.73 -27.48
N TRP A 369 -1.80 15.54 -27.92
CA TRP A 369 -2.81 16.09 -27.02
C TRP A 369 -3.73 15.02 -26.44
N GLU A 370 -4.10 14.01 -27.22
CA GLU A 370 -4.88 12.86 -26.76
C GLU A 370 -4.16 12.12 -25.62
N ALA A 371 -2.88 11.81 -25.80
CA ALA A 371 -2.06 11.19 -24.76
C ALA A 371 -1.92 12.09 -23.51
N THR A 372 -1.75 13.40 -23.72
CA THR A 372 -1.68 14.39 -22.64
C THR A 372 -3.00 14.48 -21.87
N ALA A 373 -4.13 14.57 -22.57
CA ALA A 373 -5.46 14.63 -21.99
C ALA A 373 -5.78 13.36 -21.18
N LEU A 374 -5.37 12.20 -21.69
CA LEU A 374 -5.52 10.91 -21.02
C LEU A 374 -4.73 10.89 -19.71
N ALA A 375 -3.46 11.32 -19.73
CA ALA A 375 -2.60 11.37 -18.55
C ALA A 375 -3.15 12.35 -17.49
N ILE A 376 -3.56 13.54 -17.88
CA ILE A 376 -4.18 14.54 -17.00
C ILE A 376 -5.49 14.01 -16.41
N ALA A 377 -6.35 13.37 -17.23
CA ALA A 377 -7.62 12.81 -16.77
C ALA A 377 -7.44 11.76 -15.69
N ALA A 378 -6.50 10.83 -15.89
CA ALA A 378 -6.18 9.81 -14.90
C ALA A 378 -5.61 10.44 -13.62
N GLN A 379 -4.63 11.33 -13.76
CA GLN A 379 -3.94 11.96 -12.63
C GLN A 379 -4.88 12.83 -11.79
N THR A 380 -5.78 13.59 -12.40
CA THR A 380 -6.69 14.49 -11.66
C THR A 380 -7.53 13.75 -10.63
N VAL A 381 -8.04 12.57 -10.97
CA VAL A 381 -8.90 11.81 -10.05
C VAL A 381 -8.08 10.97 -9.07
N THR A 382 -6.88 10.54 -9.45
CA THR A 382 -6.00 9.81 -8.52
C THR A 382 -5.22 10.73 -7.57
N PHE A 383 -5.02 11.99 -7.93
CA PHE A 383 -4.22 12.97 -7.20
C PHE A 383 -4.58 13.12 -5.71
N PRO A 384 -5.86 13.31 -5.31
CA PRO A 384 -6.20 13.47 -3.89
C PRO A 384 -5.81 12.24 -3.05
N LEU A 385 -6.03 11.05 -3.60
CA LEU A 385 -5.67 9.80 -2.91
C LEU A 385 -4.16 9.58 -2.88
N CYS A 386 -3.43 9.90 -3.95
CA CYS A 386 -1.97 9.82 -3.98
C CYS A 386 -1.34 10.75 -2.94
N LEU A 387 -1.83 11.98 -2.80
CA LEU A 387 -1.36 12.90 -1.76
C LEU A 387 -1.58 12.35 -0.36
N TYR A 388 -2.76 11.75 -0.12
CA TYR A 388 -3.08 11.18 1.19
C TYR A 388 -2.19 9.97 1.53
N LEU A 389 -1.95 9.08 0.56
CA LEU A 389 -1.24 7.83 0.79
C LEU A 389 0.28 7.99 0.78
N PHE A 390 0.80 8.84 -0.09
CA PHE A 390 2.25 8.95 -0.32
C PHE A 390 2.85 10.27 0.18
N GLY A 391 2.03 11.31 0.42
CA GLY A 391 2.50 12.60 0.89
C GLY A 391 3.45 13.31 -0.08
N GLN A 392 3.43 12.95 -1.36
CA GLN A 392 4.34 13.48 -2.38
C GLN A 392 3.66 13.61 -3.74
N PHE A 393 4.18 14.51 -4.56
CA PHE A 393 3.69 14.74 -5.91
C PHE A 393 4.83 14.94 -6.92
N PRO A 394 4.91 14.11 -7.97
CA PRO A 394 5.90 14.24 -9.04
C PRO A 394 5.48 15.33 -10.02
N MET A 395 6.28 16.40 -10.13
CA MET A 395 5.95 17.54 -11.01
C MET A 395 6.09 17.21 -12.49
N TYR A 396 7.04 16.35 -12.83
CA TYR A 396 7.32 15.99 -14.24
C TYR A 396 6.61 14.71 -14.70
N PHE A 397 5.50 14.32 -14.03
CA PHE A 397 4.74 13.12 -14.41
C PHE A 397 4.27 13.14 -15.87
N LEU A 398 3.94 14.32 -16.40
CA LEU A 398 3.41 14.46 -17.76
C LEU A 398 4.46 14.16 -18.85
N PRO A 399 5.62 14.86 -18.91
CA PRO A 399 6.67 14.53 -19.87
C PRO A 399 7.21 13.10 -19.66
N ALA A 400 7.33 12.62 -18.41
CA ALA A 400 7.75 11.28 -18.14
C ALA A 400 6.79 10.23 -18.73
N ASN A 401 5.47 10.42 -18.57
CA ASN A 401 4.46 9.53 -19.17
C ASN A 401 4.49 9.57 -20.71
N LEU A 402 4.60 10.75 -21.30
CA LEU A 402 4.60 10.90 -22.76
C LEU A 402 5.77 10.18 -23.44
N LEU A 403 6.90 10.03 -22.74
CA LEU A 403 8.08 9.33 -23.24
C LEU A 403 8.08 7.84 -22.85
N ALA A 404 7.81 7.53 -21.58
CA ALA A 404 7.94 6.17 -21.07
C ALA A 404 6.80 5.23 -21.51
N VAL A 405 5.57 5.72 -21.69
CA VAL A 405 4.44 4.86 -22.09
C VAL A 405 4.61 4.31 -23.52
N PRO A 406 4.95 5.09 -24.55
CA PRO A 406 5.25 4.52 -25.87
C PRO A 406 6.43 3.56 -25.84
N LEU A 407 7.54 3.93 -25.16
CA LEU A 407 8.72 3.06 -25.05
C LEU A 407 8.37 1.72 -24.38
N SER A 408 7.66 1.74 -23.26
CA SER A 408 7.23 0.51 -22.57
C SER A 408 6.33 -0.37 -23.44
N THR A 409 5.52 0.24 -24.33
CA THR A 409 4.68 -0.49 -25.27
C THR A 409 5.53 -1.25 -26.31
N PHE A 410 6.53 -0.58 -26.90
CA PHE A 410 7.47 -1.22 -27.85
C PHE A 410 8.29 -2.32 -27.16
N ILE A 411 8.76 -2.06 -25.94
CA ILE A 411 9.50 -3.03 -25.15
C ILE A 411 8.64 -4.27 -24.90
N LEU A 412 7.39 -4.12 -24.44
CA LEU A 412 6.48 -5.22 -24.17
C LEU A 412 6.25 -6.12 -25.39
N TYR A 413 5.96 -5.52 -26.56
CA TYR A 413 5.78 -6.30 -27.78
C TYR A 413 7.08 -6.98 -28.22
N GLY A 414 8.22 -6.31 -28.08
CA GLY A 414 9.51 -6.91 -28.37
C GLY A 414 9.87 -8.05 -27.43
N GLU A 415 9.50 -7.96 -26.14
CA GLU A 415 9.69 -9.04 -25.17
C GLU A 415 8.81 -10.26 -25.49
N ILE A 416 7.54 -10.05 -25.87
CA ILE A 416 6.67 -11.14 -26.33
C ILE A 416 7.28 -11.82 -27.56
N LEU A 417 7.80 -11.04 -28.50
CA LEU A 417 8.46 -11.56 -29.68
C LEU A 417 9.76 -12.32 -29.34
N LEU A 418 10.52 -11.81 -28.36
CA LEU A 418 11.74 -12.47 -27.87
C LEU A 418 11.45 -13.85 -27.28
N LEU A 419 10.34 -14.00 -26.55
CA LEU A 419 9.91 -15.31 -26.03
C LEU A 419 9.59 -16.31 -27.13
N CYS A 420 9.23 -15.86 -28.33
CA CYS A 420 8.92 -16.73 -29.46
C CYS A 420 10.15 -17.08 -30.31
N ILE A 421 11.01 -16.08 -30.59
CA ILE A 421 12.08 -16.19 -31.59
C ILE A 421 13.43 -16.56 -30.96
N HIS A 422 13.68 -16.22 -29.70
CA HIS A 422 14.95 -16.46 -28.99
C HIS A 422 16.21 -15.89 -29.73
N ALA A 423 16.06 -14.67 -30.29
CA ALA A 423 17.13 -14.06 -31.10
C ALA A 423 18.00 -13.09 -30.29
N HIS A 424 19.31 -13.26 -30.31
CA HIS A 424 20.24 -12.38 -29.58
C HIS A 424 20.19 -10.92 -30.03
N TRP A 425 20.05 -10.65 -31.34
CA TRP A 425 19.94 -9.29 -31.85
C TRP A 425 18.72 -8.55 -31.28
N LEU A 426 17.59 -9.27 -31.11
CA LEU A 426 16.37 -8.69 -30.53
C LEU A 426 16.56 -8.39 -29.04
N GLY A 427 17.20 -9.31 -28.30
CA GLY A 427 17.54 -9.08 -26.89
C GLY A 427 18.45 -7.86 -26.70
N THR A 428 19.46 -7.69 -27.57
CA THR A 428 20.36 -6.53 -27.57
C THR A 428 19.58 -5.23 -27.88
N CYS A 429 18.69 -5.25 -28.87
CA CYS A 429 17.85 -4.09 -29.20
C CYS A 429 16.93 -3.70 -28.02
N LEU A 430 16.28 -4.67 -27.37
CA LEU A 430 15.44 -4.45 -26.19
C LEU A 430 16.25 -3.90 -25.02
N ARG A 431 17.45 -4.40 -24.80
CA ARG A 431 18.37 -3.87 -23.79
C ARG A 431 18.66 -2.38 -24.02
N TRP A 432 18.94 -1.97 -25.27
CA TRP A 432 19.15 -0.56 -25.62
C TRP A 432 17.91 0.31 -25.38
N LEU A 433 16.71 -0.20 -25.70
CA LEU A 433 15.45 0.52 -25.44
C LEU A 433 15.20 0.66 -23.93
N LEU A 434 15.47 -0.37 -23.14
CA LEU A 434 15.38 -0.34 -21.68
C LEU A 434 16.37 0.64 -21.06
N LEU A 435 17.64 0.62 -21.53
CA LEU A 435 18.66 1.60 -21.13
C LEU A 435 18.23 3.03 -21.46
N LEU A 436 17.72 3.26 -22.68
CA LEU A 436 17.20 4.58 -23.06
C LEU A 436 16.09 5.03 -22.13
N MET A 437 15.12 4.15 -21.84
CA MET A 437 14.02 4.45 -20.95
C MET A 437 14.52 4.79 -19.54
N ASN A 438 15.43 3.98 -18.98
CA ASN A 438 15.99 4.21 -17.65
C ASN A 438 16.77 5.52 -17.59
N ASN A 439 17.59 5.83 -18.58
CA ASN A 439 18.39 7.07 -18.61
C ASN A 439 17.48 8.32 -18.72
N VAL A 440 16.44 8.26 -19.54
CA VAL A 440 15.47 9.37 -19.67
C VAL A 440 14.72 9.57 -18.35
N VAL A 441 14.29 8.49 -17.71
CA VAL A 441 13.57 8.55 -16.43
C VAL A 441 14.48 9.10 -15.33
N ALA A 442 15.71 8.59 -15.21
CA ALA A 442 16.70 9.08 -14.26
C ALA A 442 17.00 10.58 -14.49
N TRP A 443 17.22 10.98 -15.75
CA TRP A 443 17.46 12.37 -16.10
C TRP A 443 16.30 13.29 -15.66
N ILE A 444 15.03 12.90 -15.92
CA ILE A 444 13.85 13.66 -15.49
C ILE A 444 13.76 13.66 -13.94
N GLY A 445 14.05 12.54 -13.29
CA GLY A 445 13.99 12.42 -11.83
C GLY A 445 15.00 13.31 -11.10
N HIS A 446 16.14 13.57 -11.70
CA HIS A 446 17.18 14.45 -11.14
C HIS A 446 16.99 15.94 -11.46
N LEU A 447 15.96 16.33 -12.22
CA LEU A 447 15.65 17.74 -12.46
C LEU A 447 15.23 18.43 -11.15
N PRO A 448 15.60 19.73 -10.98
CA PRO A 448 15.22 20.47 -9.78
C PRO A 448 13.70 20.51 -9.60
N GLY A 449 13.23 20.18 -8.40
CA GLY A 449 11.81 20.15 -8.10
C GLY A 449 11.03 18.97 -8.70
N ALA A 450 11.71 17.89 -9.10
CA ALA A 450 11.05 16.72 -9.69
C ALA A 450 9.99 16.11 -8.75
N LEU A 451 10.27 16.09 -7.47
CA LEU A 451 9.37 15.58 -6.43
C LEU A 451 9.11 16.63 -5.37
N ILE A 452 7.85 16.98 -5.14
CA ILE A 452 7.43 17.73 -3.97
C ILE A 452 7.03 16.72 -2.90
N SER A 453 7.79 16.67 -1.80
CA SER A 453 7.56 15.79 -0.66
C SER A 453 7.02 16.56 0.55
N GLY A 454 6.54 15.85 1.59
CA GLY A 454 6.02 16.47 2.81
C GLY A 454 4.58 17.00 2.70
N LEU A 455 3.88 16.71 1.59
CA LEU A 455 2.49 17.14 1.38
C LEU A 455 1.54 16.22 2.16
N GLN A 456 1.28 16.54 3.41
CA GLN A 456 0.35 15.76 4.22
C GLN A 456 -1.05 16.36 4.20
N ILE A 457 -2.02 15.57 3.76
CA ILE A 457 -3.43 15.95 3.79
C ILE A 457 -4.23 14.97 4.64
N SER A 458 -5.23 15.47 5.34
CA SER A 458 -6.18 14.64 6.09
C SER A 458 -7.24 14.02 5.17
N VAL A 459 -7.98 13.03 5.67
CA VAL A 459 -9.14 12.45 4.95
C VAL A 459 -10.15 13.53 4.55
N TYR A 460 -10.36 14.52 5.40
CA TYR A 460 -11.25 15.66 5.09
C TYR A 460 -10.70 16.53 3.95
N GLY A 461 -9.37 16.68 3.86
CA GLY A 461 -8.72 17.34 2.73
C GLY A 461 -8.94 16.57 1.42
N VAL A 462 -8.87 15.23 1.44
CA VAL A 462 -9.21 14.40 0.27
C VAL A 462 -10.65 14.62 -0.15
N ILE A 463 -11.59 14.63 0.80
CA ILE A 463 -13.01 14.87 0.52
C ILE A 463 -13.21 16.26 -0.10
N ALA A 464 -12.57 17.29 0.46
CA ALA A 464 -12.63 18.65 -0.07
C ALA A 464 -12.11 18.72 -1.52
N LEU A 465 -10.98 18.06 -1.84
CA LEU A 465 -10.44 17.99 -3.19
C LEU A 465 -11.40 17.30 -4.16
N TYR A 466 -12.03 16.18 -3.78
CA TYR A 466 -13.03 15.52 -4.64
C TYR A 466 -14.30 16.37 -4.84
N ILE A 467 -14.76 17.09 -3.81
CA ILE A 467 -15.88 18.04 -3.94
C ILE A 467 -15.48 19.17 -4.88
N CYS A 468 -14.26 19.69 -4.80
CA CYS A 468 -13.74 20.73 -5.68
C CYS A 468 -13.70 20.24 -7.14
N ILE A 469 -13.14 19.05 -7.40
CA ILE A 469 -13.11 18.44 -8.73
C ILE A 469 -14.54 18.27 -9.29
N GLY A 470 -15.45 17.73 -8.50
CA GLY A 470 -16.86 17.57 -8.86
C GLY A 470 -17.56 18.90 -9.16
N GLY A 471 -17.26 19.93 -8.37
CA GLY A 471 -17.78 21.29 -8.57
C GLY A 471 -17.28 21.91 -9.87
N LEU A 472 -15.99 21.79 -10.17
CA LEU A 472 -15.42 22.28 -11.43
C LEU A 472 -16.07 21.60 -12.65
N LEU A 473 -16.37 20.30 -12.57
CA LEU A 473 -17.05 19.55 -13.62
C LEU A 473 -18.51 19.95 -13.81
N ALA A 474 -19.17 20.45 -12.76
CA ALA A 474 -20.54 20.94 -12.84
C ALA A 474 -20.66 22.35 -13.48
N GLY A 475 -19.54 22.98 -13.85
CA GLY A 475 -19.46 24.29 -14.47
C GLY A 475 -20.03 25.40 -13.59
N LYS A 476 -20.76 26.37 -14.17
CA LYS A 476 -21.28 27.54 -13.43
C LYS A 476 -22.13 27.17 -12.20
N ARG A 477 -22.87 26.05 -12.24
CA ARG A 477 -23.67 25.56 -11.13
C ARG A 477 -22.84 24.91 -10.02
N GLY A 478 -21.60 24.54 -10.33
CA GLY A 478 -20.69 23.90 -9.40
C GLY A 478 -19.91 24.84 -8.49
N ILE A 479 -19.99 26.16 -8.70
CA ILE A 479 -19.25 27.15 -7.90
C ILE A 479 -19.54 27.05 -6.40
N ILE A 480 -20.77 26.71 -6.04
CA ILE A 480 -21.18 26.51 -4.63
C ILE A 480 -20.41 25.33 -4.03
N PHE A 481 -20.22 24.25 -4.77
CA PHE A 481 -19.45 23.09 -4.29
C PHE A 481 -17.96 23.43 -4.18
N VAL A 482 -17.41 24.23 -5.10
CA VAL A 482 -16.02 24.70 -5.02
C VAL A 482 -15.83 25.58 -3.78
N LEU A 483 -16.73 26.53 -3.54
CA LEU A 483 -16.70 27.37 -2.35
C LEU A 483 -16.86 26.54 -1.06
N GLY A 484 -17.79 25.59 -1.05
CA GLY A 484 -17.95 24.64 0.06
C GLY A 484 -16.69 23.80 0.32
N ALA A 485 -16.03 23.35 -0.73
CA ALA A 485 -14.75 22.63 -0.63
C ALA A 485 -13.64 23.50 -0.03
N LEU A 486 -13.54 24.77 -0.47
CA LEU A 486 -12.59 25.73 0.09
C LEU A 486 -12.87 26.04 1.56
N CYS A 487 -14.14 26.21 1.94
CA CYS A 487 -14.53 26.36 3.34
C CYS A 487 -14.16 25.14 4.18
N LEU A 488 -14.45 23.93 3.68
CA LEU A 488 -14.07 22.68 4.36
C LEU A 488 -12.56 22.55 4.50
N TRP A 489 -11.82 22.86 3.44
CA TRP A 489 -10.35 22.87 3.45
C TRP A 489 -9.81 23.82 4.51
N SER A 490 -10.30 25.07 4.51
CA SER A 490 -9.87 26.08 5.50
C SER A 490 -10.25 25.69 6.92
N PHE A 491 -11.46 25.14 7.12
CA PHE A 491 -11.93 24.68 8.43
C PHE A 491 -11.06 23.54 9.00
N VAL A 492 -10.51 22.70 8.14
CA VAL A 492 -9.64 21.59 8.57
C VAL A 492 -8.18 22.02 8.74
N THR A 493 -7.67 22.85 7.82
CA THR A 493 -6.23 23.22 7.79
C THR A 493 -5.89 24.31 8.80
N LEU A 494 -6.78 25.29 9.03
CA LEU A 494 -6.49 26.41 9.91
C LEU A 494 -6.30 25.99 11.38
N PRO A 495 -7.21 25.21 12.01
CA PRO A 495 -7.00 24.72 13.38
C PRO A 495 -5.73 23.86 13.51
N ARG A 496 -5.45 23.02 12.51
CA ARG A 496 -4.23 22.21 12.50
C ARG A 496 -2.97 23.10 12.49
N LYS A 497 -2.93 24.13 11.64
CA LYS A 497 -1.79 25.06 11.61
C LYS A 497 -1.62 25.80 12.93
N LEU A 498 -2.71 26.23 13.56
CA LEU A 498 -2.65 26.86 14.88
C LEU A 498 -2.14 25.88 15.94
N GLN A 499 -2.58 24.64 15.94
CA GLN A 499 -2.07 23.60 16.83
C GLN A 499 -0.58 23.34 16.62
N LEU A 500 -0.13 23.25 15.36
CA LEU A 500 1.29 23.05 15.03
C LEU A 500 2.19 24.23 15.44
N GLN A 501 1.67 25.46 15.45
CA GLN A 501 2.41 26.62 15.96
C GLN A 501 2.59 26.61 17.48
N GLN A 502 1.66 26.00 18.21
CA GLN A 502 1.66 25.95 19.67
C GLN A 502 2.10 24.59 20.22
N GLN A 503 2.43 23.64 19.34
CA GLN A 503 2.81 22.30 19.79
C GLN A 503 4.09 22.29 20.62
N GLN A 504 4.09 21.46 21.64
CA GLN A 504 5.26 21.14 22.46
C GLN A 504 5.27 19.63 22.64
N VAL A 505 6.08 18.94 21.83
CA VAL A 505 6.03 17.47 21.71
C VAL A 505 7.43 16.89 21.88
N MET A 506 7.55 15.88 22.73
CA MET A 506 8.73 15.02 22.81
C MET A 506 8.40 13.67 22.17
N ILE A 507 9.26 13.19 21.29
CA ILE A 507 9.11 11.92 20.59
C ILE A 507 10.34 11.08 20.91
N VAL A 508 10.13 9.89 21.51
CA VAL A 508 11.16 8.85 21.61
C VAL A 508 10.89 7.83 20.52
N TYR A 509 11.81 7.72 19.58
CA TYR A 509 11.61 6.90 18.37
C TYR A 509 11.77 5.41 18.64
N ASN A 510 10.97 4.62 17.95
CA ASN A 510 11.10 3.15 17.92
C ASN A 510 12.00 2.76 16.73
N GLN A 511 13.30 2.75 16.97
CA GLN A 511 14.29 2.24 16.01
C GLN A 511 15.20 1.24 16.70
N PRO A 512 15.23 -0.03 16.28
CA PRO A 512 16.07 -1.05 16.88
C PRO A 512 17.55 -0.67 16.85
N ARG A 513 18.25 -0.87 17.97
CA ARG A 513 19.68 -0.62 18.17
C ARG A 513 20.11 0.86 18.25
N HIS A 514 19.20 1.80 18.06
CA HIS A 514 19.50 3.22 18.09
C HIS A 514 18.54 3.96 19.03
N THR A 515 19.06 4.97 19.67
CA THR A 515 18.29 5.89 20.51
C THR A 515 18.11 7.21 19.78
N GLY A 516 16.86 7.67 19.65
CA GLY A 516 16.58 8.98 19.06
C GLY A 516 15.41 9.65 19.74
N ILE A 517 15.58 10.93 20.01
CA ILE A 517 14.60 11.77 20.66
C ILE A 517 14.52 13.09 19.91
N ASP A 518 13.34 13.47 19.47
CA ASP A 518 13.07 14.82 18.97
C ASP A 518 12.26 15.61 20.00
N PHE A 519 12.70 16.82 20.26
CA PHE A 519 11.97 17.84 21.00
C PHE A 519 11.45 18.87 20.00
N ILE A 520 10.14 19.04 19.93
CA ILE A 520 9.47 19.92 18.97
C ILE A 520 8.77 21.02 19.75
N GLN A 521 9.05 22.28 19.40
CA GLN A 521 8.34 23.45 19.91
C GLN A 521 7.95 24.35 18.74
N GLY A 522 6.65 24.48 18.49
CA GLY A 522 6.16 25.11 17.28
C GLY A 522 6.66 24.36 16.03
N GLN A 523 7.31 25.07 15.13
CA GLN A 523 7.89 24.52 13.89
C GLN A 523 9.40 24.22 13.99
N VAL A 524 9.97 24.22 15.18
CA VAL A 524 11.40 23.96 15.40
C VAL A 524 11.55 22.64 16.11
N VAL A 525 12.50 21.83 15.64
CA VAL A 525 12.87 20.55 16.25
C VAL A 525 14.35 20.52 16.61
N GLN A 526 14.64 20.01 17.79
CA GLN A 526 16.00 19.73 18.23
C GLN A 526 16.13 18.24 18.56
N PHE A 527 17.13 17.62 17.96
CA PHE A 527 17.41 16.20 18.10
C PHE A 527 18.40 15.94 19.24
N ALA A 528 18.16 14.85 19.97
CA ALA A 528 19.10 14.27 20.91
C ALA A 528 19.11 12.75 20.72
N GLY A 529 20.29 12.16 20.55
CA GLY A 529 20.43 10.71 20.35
C GLY A 529 21.61 10.35 19.46
N ASP A 530 21.57 9.15 18.89
CA ASP A 530 22.65 8.60 18.07
C ASP A 530 22.70 9.23 16.67
N ASP A 531 23.90 9.59 16.20
CA ASP A 531 24.09 10.14 14.85
C ASP A 531 23.78 9.15 13.73
N SER A 532 23.79 7.85 14.05
CA SER A 532 23.54 6.75 13.09
C SER A 532 22.07 6.41 12.89
N ILE A 533 21.15 7.19 13.46
CA ILE A 533 19.70 6.98 13.29
C ILE A 533 19.26 7.25 11.84
N SER A 534 18.24 6.55 11.37
CA SER A 534 17.74 6.71 10.00
C SER A 534 17.24 8.12 9.73
N THR A 535 17.94 8.84 8.86
CA THR A 535 17.59 10.20 8.43
C THR A 535 16.21 10.26 7.78
N GLU A 536 15.85 9.23 7.01
CA GLU A 536 14.55 9.12 6.34
C GLU A 536 13.39 9.02 7.35
N MET A 537 13.59 8.25 8.43
CA MET A 537 12.59 8.14 9.50
C MET A 537 12.39 9.47 10.22
N LEU A 538 13.49 10.17 10.55
CA LEU A 538 13.43 11.48 11.19
C LEU A 538 12.73 12.51 10.30
N GLN A 539 13.07 12.56 9.01
CA GLN A 539 12.43 13.47 8.05
C GLN A 539 10.92 13.20 7.94
N THR A 540 10.51 11.95 7.92
CA THR A 540 9.09 11.57 7.85
C THR A 540 8.32 12.05 9.09
N ALA A 541 8.88 11.84 10.28
CA ALA A 541 8.26 12.28 11.53
C ALA A 541 8.24 13.81 11.66
N ARG A 542 9.33 14.50 11.27
CA ARG A 542 9.41 15.96 11.28
C ARG A 542 8.45 16.59 10.28
N ALA A 543 8.32 16.00 9.10
CA ALA A 543 7.31 16.41 8.11
C ALA A 543 5.87 16.26 8.67
N PHE A 544 5.62 15.21 9.47
CA PHE A 544 4.30 15.02 10.12
C PHE A 544 3.94 16.16 11.08
N TYR A 545 4.94 16.73 11.78
CA TYR A 545 4.79 17.85 12.69
C TYR A 545 5.10 19.21 12.05
N GLU A 546 5.39 19.26 10.74
CA GLU A 546 5.79 20.46 10.00
C GLU A 546 6.96 21.21 10.72
N ALA A 547 7.94 20.45 11.23
CA ALA A 547 9.02 20.98 12.04
C ALA A 547 10.38 20.85 11.34
N ASP A 548 11.14 21.93 11.31
CA ASP A 548 12.48 22.01 10.76
C ASP A 548 13.55 22.01 11.85
N THR A 549 14.75 21.52 11.52
CA THR A 549 15.87 21.47 12.45
C THR A 549 16.33 22.86 12.86
N GLY A 550 16.39 23.11 14.17
CA GLY A 550 16.82 24.39 14.71
C GLY A 550 17.12 24.32 16.21
N ARG A 551 17.50 25.44 16.80
CA ARG A 551 17.71 25.52 18.24
C ARG A 551 16.44 25.94 18.96
N LEU A 552 16.04 25.16 19.96
CA LEU A 552 14.89 25.46 20.81
C LEU A 552 15.23 26.44 21.92
N LYS A 553 14.30 27.34 22.20
CA LYS A 553 14.39 28.20 23.38
C LYS A 553 14.15 27.37 24.65
N GLY A 554 15.10 27.46 25.62
CA GLY A 554 14.97 26.71 26.86
C GLY A 554 15.35 25.22 26.77
N PHE A 555 16.05 24.83 25.70
CA PHE A 555 16.65 23.51 25.59
C PHE A 555 18.10 23.56 26.08
N GLU A 556 18.41 22.79 27.12
CA GLU A 556 19.76 22.61 27.64
C GLU A 556 20.07 21.11 27.70
N GLN A 557 21.18 20.73 27.11
CA GLN A 557 21.72 19.38 27.20
C GLN A 557 23.12 19.44 27.83
N ARG A 558 23.28 18.72 28.94
CA ARG A 558 24.58 18.55 29.61
C ARG A 558 24.85 17.06 29.78
N GLY A 559 25.57 16.47 28.81
CA GLY A 559 25.79 15.05 28.74
C GLY A 559 24.46 14.29 28.61
N HIS A 560 24.16 13.43 29.57
CA HIS A 560 22.93 12.62 29.59
C HIS A 560 21.70 13.34 30.19
N PHE A 561 21.84 14.55 30.66
CA PHE A 561 20.76 15.34 31.24
C PHE A 561 20.23 16.33 30.22
N ILE A 562 18.95 16.24 29.92
CA ILE A 562 18.25 17.11 28.97
C ILE A 562 17.14 17.85 29.71
N CYS A 563 17.10 19.16 29.55
CA CYS A 563 16.02 20.00 30.03
C CYS A 563 15.38 20.73 28.84
N CYS A 564 14.07 20.61 28.68
CA CYS A 564 13.32 21.33 27.68
C CYS A 564 12.09 21.97 28.33
N GLY A 565 12.11 23.31 28.44
CA GLY A 565 11.08 24.01 29.21
C GLY A 565 11.06 23.55 30.67
N ASN A 566 9.92 23.05 31.14
CA ASN A 566 9.72 22.54 32.50
C ASN A 566 9.98 21.03 32.65
N ARG A 567 10.32 20.34 31.59
CA ARG A 567 10.52 18.87 31.60
C ARG A 567 11.97 18.49 31.63
N ARG A 568 12.26 17.48 32.43
CA ARG A 568 13.62 16.93 32.63
C ARG A 568 13.62 15.48 32.16
N LEU A 569 14.55 15.18 31.28
CA LEU A 569 14.82 13.82 30.79
C LEU A 569 16.24 13.44 31.14
N VAL A 570 16.45 12.25 31.65
CA VAL A 570 17.76 11.66 31.88
C VAL A 570 17.91 10.42 31.03
N ILE A 571 19.01 10.32 30.28
CA ILE A 571 19.34 9.12 29.48
C ILE A 571 20.33 8.30 30.33
N VAL A 572 20.08 7.02 30.51
CA VAL A 572 20.97 6.08 31.17
C VAL A 572 21.35 5.00 30.16
N ASP A 573 22.58 5.04 29.69
CA ASP A 573 23.19 4.14 28.70
C ASP A 573 24.37 3.34 29.27
N SER A 574 24.80 3.67 30.46
CA SER A 574 25.98 3.10 31.11
C SER A 574 25.70 2.77 32.58
N ALA A 575 26.69 2.18 33.24
CA ALA A 575 26.58 1.86 34.66
C ALA A 575 26.53 3.17 35.51
N LEU A 576 25.80 3.11 36.62
CA LEU A 576 25.71 4.22 37.53
C LEU A 576 27.06 4.45 38.22
N PRO A 577 27.42 5.72 38.57
CA PRO A 577 28.60 6.02 39.32
C PRO A 577 28.55 5.37 40.70
N ALA A 578 29.75 5.04 41.22
CA ALA A 578 29.87 4.49 42.59
C ALA A 578 29.52 5.57 43.64
N GLY A 579 28.61 5.21 44.56
CA GLY A 579 28.15 6.08 45.64
C GLY A 579 26.68 6.51 45.46
N ARG A 580 26.01 6.78 46.58
CA ARG A 580 24.64 7.29 46.56
C ARG A 580 24.67 8.82 46.75
N PRO A 581 23.91 9.58 45.94
CA PRO A 581 23.82 11.02 46.13
C PRO A 581 23.10 11.36 47.45
N THR A 582 23.48 12.43 48.07
CA THR A 582 22.85 12.94 49.30
C THR A 582 21.39 13.38 49.06
N LYS A 583 21.07 13.79 47.82
CA LYS A 583 19.73 14.19 47.43
C LYS A 583 19.40 13.57 46.07
N LYS A 584 18.21 12.93 45.93
CA LYS A 584 17.75 12.36 44.68
C LYS A 584 17.52 13.47 43.65
N PHE A 585 17.92 13.20 42.39
CA PHE A 585 17.66 14.10 41.29
C PHE A 585 16.23 13.86 40.77
N LYS A 586 15.41 14.92 40.82
CA LYS A 586 14.02 14.82 40.32
C LYS A 586 14.00 14.93 38.80
N THR A 587 13.44 13.95 38.13
CA THR A 587 13.28 13.88 36.66
C THR A 587 11.88 13.44 36.29
N ASP A 588 11.32 14.02 35.23
CA ASP A 588 10.01 13.62 34.72
C ASP A 588 10.09 12.29 33.98
N TYR A 589 11.17 12.13 33.20
CA TYR A 589 11.40 10.93 32.38
C TYR A 589 12.82 10.41 32.57
N LEU A 590 12.95 9.09 32.64
CA LEU A 590 14.22 8.39 32.64
C LEU A 590 14.24 7.37 31.53
N LEU A 591 15.11 7.57 30.54
CA LEU A 591 15.25 6.72 29.37
C LEU A 591 16.39 5.72 29.59
N LEU A 592 16.10 4.43 29.48
CA LEU A 592 17.10 3.36 29.48
C LEU A 592 17.45 2.96 28.07
N SER A 593 18.70 3.12 27.66
CA SER A 593 19.19 2.88 26.31
C SER A 593 20.47 2.04 26.29
N HIS A 594 20.75 1.34 25.17
CA HIS A 594 22.01 0.58 24.95
C HIS A 594 22.34 -0.50 25.99
N ASN A 595 21.33 -1.17 26.58
CA ASN A 595 21.48 -2.27 27.53
C ASN A 595 22.29 -1.93 28.79
N PRO A 596 22.05 -0.84 29.53
CA PRO A 596 22.79 -0.54 30.72
C PRO A 596 22.63 -1.65 31.76
N ARG A 597 23.72 -1.99 32.42
CA ARG A 597 23.74 -3.00 33.51
C ARG A 597 23.29 -2.38 34.83
N VAL A 598 22.04 -1.94 34.90
CA VAL A 598 21.44 -1.27 36.06
C VAL A 598 20.13 -1.98 36.43
N ALA A 599 19.85 -2.08 37.73
CA ALA A 599 18.53 -2.48 38.24
C ALA A 599 17.67 -1.23 38.50
N ILE A 600 16.37 -1.34 38.35
CA ILE A 600 15.43 -0.23 38.61
C ILE A 600 15.50 0.21 40.08
N LYS A 601 15.73 -0.72 41.02
CA LYS A 601 15.95 -0.44 42.43
C LYS A 601 17.14 0.51 42.68
N ASP A 602 18.24 0.32 41.95
CA ASP A 602 19.42 1.14 42.09
C ASP A 602 19.15 2.55 41.59
N LEU A 603 18.43 2.67 40.44
CA LEU A 603 18.03 3.96 39.88
C LEU A 603 17.15 4.78 40.82
N GLN A 604 16.26 4.14 41.59
CA GLN A 604 15.47 4.81 42.63
C GLN A 604 16.33 5.43 43.76
N GLY A 605 17.55 4.93 43.94
CA GLY A 605 18.51 5.53 44.90
C GLY A 605 19.06 6.87 44.43
N PHE A 606 19.15 7.09 43.12
CA PHE A 606 19.71 8.28 42.50
C PHE A 606 18.66 9.27 42.02
N PHE A 607 17.54 8.77 41.50
CA PHE A 607 16.51 9.55 40.80
C PHE A 607 15.14 9.40 41.45
N ASP A 608 14.39 10.51 41.47
CA ASP A 608 12.96 10.55 41.70
C ASP A 608 12.29 10.70 40.34
N VAL A 609 11.74 9.59 39.79
CA VAL A 609 11.35 9.44 38.40
C VAL A 609 9.83 9.44 38.24
N GLY A 610 9.30 10.31 37.39
CA GLY A 610 7.88 10.31 37.04
C GLY A 610 7.46 9.13 36.14
N CYS A 611 8.28 8.81 35.12
CA CYS A 611 8.04 7.68 34.20
C CYS A 611 9.35 7.12 33.65
N TYR A 612 9.48 5.79 33.68
CA TYR A 612 10.60 5.07 33.05
C TYR A 612 10.25 4.77 31.58
N ILE A 613 11.19 5.01 30.67
CA ILE A 613 11.04 4.73 29.25
C ILE A 613 12.11 3.73 28.84
N PHE A 614 11.70 2.60 28.25
CA PHE A 614 12.61 1.61 27.71
C PHE A 614 12.61 1.74 26.20
N ASP A 615 13.76 2.13 25.64
CA ASP A 615 13.85 2.36 24.20
C ASP A 615 14.17 1.08 23.41
N ALA A 616 14.12 1.19 22.08
CA ALA A 616 14.34 0.08 21.16
C ALA A 616 15.82 -0.29 20.94
N SER A 617 16.76 0.45 21.55
CA SER A 617 18.20 0.12 21.51
C SER A 617 18.55 -1.03 22.45
N SER A 618 17.71 -1.27 23.47
CA SER A 618 17.90 -2.29 24.47
C SER A 618 17.37 -3.67 24.05
N SER A 619 18.00 -4.75 24.52
CA SER A 619 17.60 -6.12 24.22
C SER A 619 16.27 -6.46 24.89
N ARG A 620 15.49 -7.29 24.22
CA ARG A 620 14.15 -7.68 24.69
C ARG A 620 14.17 -8.38 26.06
N SER A 621 15.17 -9.23 26.31
CA SER A 621 15.35 -9.87 27.61
C SER A 621 15.55 -8.86 28.74
N ARG A 622 16.35 -7.81 28.48
CA ARG A 622 16.62 -6.78 29.47
C ARG A 622 15.39 -5.91 29.75
N ILE A 623 14.64 -5.59 28.69
CA ILE A 623 13.39 -4.84 28.84
C ILE A 623 12.38 -5.63 29.69
N GLU A 624 12.27 -6.94 29.50
CA GLU A 624 11.35 -7.77 30.30
C GLU A 624 11.78 -7.85 31.78
N GLU A 625 13.09 -7.88 32.08
CA GLU A 625 13.60 -7.77 33.45
C GLU A 625 13.15 -6.44 34.08
N TRP A 626 13.42 -5.30 33.43
CA TRP A 626 13.03 -3.98 33.94
C TRP A 626 11.51 -3.82 34.11
N LYS A 627 10.71 -4.39 33.20
CA LYS A 627 9.26 -4.41 33.34
C LYS A 627 8.85 -5.16 34.62
N SER A 628 9.42 -6.35 34.84
CA SER A 628 9.13 -7.15 36.03
C SER A 628 9.47 -6.39 37.31
N GLU A 629 10.64 -5.70 37.34
CA GLU A 629 11.03 -4.85 38.47
C GLU A 629 10.07 -3.66 38.66
N CYS A 630 9.65 -2.98 37.56
CA CYS A 630 8.70 -1.89 37.63
C CYS A 630 7.32 -2.33 38.13
N TYR A 631 6.85 -3.52 37.72
CA TYR A 631 5.59 -4.10 38.23
C TYR A 631 5.66 -4.39 39.73
N THR A 632 6.77 -4.98 40.20
CA THR A 632 6.97 -5.25 41.62
C THR A 632 7.05 -3.98 42.47
N LEU A 633 7.59 -2.91 41.90
CA LEU A 633 7.77 -1.62 42.58
C LEU A 633 6.61 -0.63 42.32
N THR A 634 5.56 -1.05 41.61
CA THR A 634 4.40 -0.22 41.23
C THR A 634 4.77 1.10 40.55
N LEU A 635 5.82 1.06 39.71
CA LEU A 635 6.33 2.24 39.00
C LEU A 635 5.69 2.41 37.61
N ARG A 636 5.56 3.65 37.19
CA ARG A 636 5.11 3.98 35.83
C ARG A 636 6.23 3.73 34.84
N PHE A 637 5.95 2.93 33.82
CA PHE A 637 6.92 2.67 32.75
C PHE A 637 6.23 2.57 31.39
N LEU A 638 7.02 2.71 30.34
CA LEU A 638 6.59 2.56 28.96
C LEU A 638 7.70 1.83 28.18
N SER A 639 7.31 0.84 27.39
CA SER A 639 8.21 0.11 26.50
C SER A 639 7.97 0.53 25.05
N VAL A 640 8.92 1.25 24.48
CA VAL A 640 8.85 1.72 23.08
C VAL A 640 8.76 0.56 22.08
N PRO A 641 9.49 -0.57 22.23
CA PRO A 641 9.37 -1.69 21.30
C PRO A 641 7.98 -2.35 21.29
N ASP A 642 7.24 -2.30 22.40
CA ASP A 642 5.92 -2.96 22.51
C ASP A 642 4.77 -2.05 22.10
N GLN A 643 4.85 -0.77 22.48
CA GLN A 643 3.77 0.20 22.30
C GLN A 643 3.95 1.10 21.07
N GLY A 644 5.13 1.09 20.46
CA GLY A 644 5.53 2.02 19.41
C GLY A 644 6.26 3.25 19.98
N ALA A 645 6.56 4.22 19.11
CA ALA A 645 7.20 5.47 19.52
C ALA A 645 6.42 6.16 20.65
N TYR A 646 7.15 6.67 21.62
CA TYR A 646 6.53 7.44 22.70
C TYR A 646 6.40 8.90 22.32
N VAL A 647 5.17 9.38 22.27
CA VAL A 647 4.85 10.78 21.97
C VAL A 647 4.16 11.39 23.17
N VAL A 648 4.72 12.48 23.69
CA VAL A 648 4.15 13.21 24.83
C VAL A 648 4.18 14.70 24.59
N ASN A 649 3.10 15.38 24.96
CA ASN A 649 3.02 16.85 24.99
C ASN A 649 3.58 17.34 26.34
N PHE A 650 4.34 18.43 26.33
CA PHE A 650 4.99 18.99 27.52
C PHE A 650 4.81 20.50 27.69
#